data_21e4306bd8b5408ecbe9dacc1e27ca57
#
_entry.id   21e4306bd8b5408ecbe9dacc1e27ca57
#
_cell.length_a   1.000
_cell.length_b   1.000
_cell.length_c   1.000
_cell.angle_alpha   90.00
_cell.angle_beta   90.00
_cell.angle_gamma   90.00
#
_symmetry.space_group_name_H-M   'P 1'
#
loop_
_entity.id
_entity.type
_entity.pdbx_description
1 polymer ?
#
loop_
_entity_poly.entity_id
_entity_poly.type
_entity_poly.pdbx_seq_one_letter_code
_entity_poly.pdbx_strand_id
1 'polypeptide(L)'
;MLIMTESFPRQEARTRRFTLGVPRSFRISPDGARVAYLRTKGGGDPVTCLWTLDVETGAERLAADPRTLGGDERDLPPEERARRERVREQAGGIVTYATDADLTVAVFGWSGRVFAVDLTQTDAAAREVAVPGPVLDPRPDPAGKRLAYVRAGALRVASLDSAAGGGPADDQVLAEAAGVTFGLAEFIAAEEMGRIRGYWWSPDGSALLAARVDETPVNRWHIADPANPDRTPAEVAYPAAGTPNAAVSLLLARLDGTSVEVDTDRAAFPYLVTACWTGEHDPLVLVQSRDQRRMRLLTVDAGTGRAEVLHEDTDPSWLEIVPGVPAWTADGRLVWTADREDTRRLILGAPGALAEAEPVTPPGLQVRAVIDVDGDTVLFQASAEPAEIGLWAYGPDGLTRLGPDGGVEVGTRAGGTTVVARRGLDQDGVTVRVYRDGAAVADIASLAENPALPEPRPVLFGAGPREVRTAVLFPSWYEPGTGKLPVLVDPYGGPHAQRVLAARSAYLTAQWFAEQGFAVVIADGRGTPGRGPQWERAVAGDLAGPVLEDQVDALREAAARFPDLDTERVAIRGWSFGGYLAALAVLRRPDVFGAAIAGAPVTDWRLYDTHYTERYLGLPDQDPEPYERGSLINLAERAGEPRPLMLIHGLADDNVVVAHTLRLSGALLAAGYPHRVLPLSGITHIASQETVAENLLLLQLDFLRRALGPS
;
A
#
# COMPACT_ATOMS: atom_id res chain seq x y z
N MET A 1 29.76 28.84 17.32
CA MET A 1 29.46 27.53 16.71
C MET A 1 28.18 27.74 15.94
N LEU A 2 28.27 27.93 14.62
CA LEU A 2 27.10 27.97 13.74
C LEU A 2 26.43 26.59 13.84
N ILE A 3 25.25 26.55 14.41
CA ILE A 3 24.38 25.37 14.29
C ILE A 3 24.10 25.28 12.80
N MET A 4 24.77 24.37 12.09
CA MET A 4 24.40 24.04 10.70
C MET A 4 22.99 23.46 10.80
N THR A 5 21.99 24.19 10.34
CA THR A 5 20.64 23.68 10.21
C THR A 5 20.68 22.48 9.25
N GLU A 6 20.15 21.36 9.70
CA GLU A 6 20.05 20.12 8.89
C GLU A 6 19.35 20.43 7.57
N SER A 7 19.87 19.89 6.46
CA SER A 7 19.22 20.07 5.14
C SER A 7 17.92 19.26 5.07
N PHE A 8 16.93 19.74 4.29
CA PHE A 8 15.68 18.98 4.08
C PHE A 8 15.92 17.56 3.57
N PRO A 9 16.77 17.27 2.55
CA PRO A 9 17.03 15.91 2.11
C PRO A 9 17.56 15.00 3.23
N ARG A 10 18.40 15.53 4.12
CA ARG A 10 18.91 14.81 5.27
C ARG A 10 17.81 14.53 6.28
N GLN A 11 17.00 15.52 6.60
CA GLN A 11 15.89 15.38 7.53
C GLN A 11 14.82 14.42 6.96
N GLU A 12 14.45 14.56 5.68
CA GLU A 12 13.49 13.66 5.02
C GLU A 12 13.95 12.19 5.08
N ALA A 13 15.22 11.93 4.80
CA ALA A 13 15.79 10.60 4.86
C ALA A 13 15.79 10.03 6.29
N ARG A 14 16.26 10.79 7.28
CA ARG A 14 16.35 10.38 8.69
C ARG A 14 14.98 10.16 9.33
N THR A 15 14.02 11.02 9.04
CA THR A 15 12.64 10.93 9.55
C THR A 15 11.76 9.97 8.74
N ARG A 16 12.34 9.29 7.73
CA ARG A 16 11.61 8.42 6.79
C ARG A 16 10.40 9.13 6.18
N ARG A 17 10.67 10.27 5.57
CA ARG A 17 9.65 11.15 4.97
C ARG A 17 8.62 11.66 5.99
N PHE A 18 9.09 12.00 7.20
CA PHE A 18 8.27 12.53 8.30
C PHE A 18 7.16 11.57 8.76
N THR A 19 7.37 10.25 8.60
CA THR A 19 6.45 9.22 9.09
C THR A 19 6.77 8.76 10.51
N LEU A 20 8.00 8.94 10.98
CA LEU A 20 8.38 8.64 12.36
C LEU A 20 7.68 9.62 13.31
N GLY A 21 7.18 9.11 14.44
CA GLY A 21 6.38 9.87 15.40
C GLY A 21 4.90 9.97 15.09
N VAL A 22 4.46 9.56 13.89
CA VAL A 22 3.04 9.55 13.51
C VAL A 22 2.34 8.31 14.11
N PRO A 23 1.25 8.48 14.89
CA PRO A 23 0.44 7.37 15.36
C PRO A 23 -0.26 6.66 14.20
N ARG A 24 -0.29 5.31 14.23
CA ARG A 24 -0.86 4.48 13.16
C ARG A 24 -1.33 3.11 13.67
N SER A 25 -2.00 2.36 12.81
CA SER A 25 -2.44 0.98 13.10
C SER A 25 -3.34 0.89 14.35
N PHE A 26 -4.34 1.75 14.41
CA PHE A 26 -5.26 1.83 15.56
C PHE A 26 -6.15 0.59 15.65
N ARG A 27 -6.40 0.14 16.89
CA ARG A 27 -7.40 -0.84 17.27
C ARG A 27 -8.18 -0.31 18.46
N ILE A 28 -9.48 -0.53 18.49
CA ILE A 28 -10.36 -0.08 19.57
C ILE A 28 -10.99 -1.31 20.22
N SER A 29 -11.10 -1.32 21.54
CA SER A 29 -11.82 -2.39 22.27
C SER A 29 -13.33 -2.35 21.94
N PRO A 30 -14.04 -3.50 21.98
CA PRO A 30 -15.47 -3.56 21.63
C PRO A 30 -16.36 -2.66 22.48
N ASP A 31 -15.95 -2.33 23.70
CA ASP A 31 -16.63 -1.38 24.59
C ASP A 31 -16.26 0.09 24.30
N GLY A 32 -15.36 0.33 23.35
CA GLY A 32 -14.87 1.66 22.99
C GLY A 32 -13.97 2.32 24.04
N ALA A 33 -13.60 1.63 25.12
CA ALA A 33 -12.91 2.24 26.25
C ALA A 33 -11.38 2.37 26.06
N ARG A 34 -10.78 1.56 25.18
CA ARG A 34 -9.34 1.54 24.98
C ARG A 34 -8.99 1.61 23.49
N VAL A 35 -7.91 2.34 23.17
CA VAL A 35 -7.29 2.37 21.84
C VAL A 35 -5.85 1.84 21.97
N ALA A 36 -5.48 0.85 21.14
CA ALA A 36 -4.09 0.45 20.94
C ALA A 36 -3.58 0.99 19.61
N TYR A 37 -2.30 1.39 19.54
CA TYR A 37 -1.71 1.94 18.33
C TYR A 37 -0.18 1.86 18.33
N LEU A 38 0.40 2.03 17.16
CA LEU A 38 1.85 2.06 16.95
C LEU A 38 2.33 3.52 16.81
N ARG A 39 3.42 3.85 17.48
CA ARG A 39 4.11 5.15 17.34
C ARG A 39 5.56 5.02 17.80
N THR A 40 6.50 5.70 17.14
CA THR A 40 7.86 5.86 17.66
C THR A 40 7.87 6.91 18.79
N LYS A 41 8.92 6.98 19.60
CA LYS A 41 9.01 7.93 20.73
C LYS A 41 9.36 9.35 20.31
N GLY A 42 9.63 9.58 19.03
CA GLY A 42 9.93 10.89 18.44
C GLY A 42 10.11 10.82 16.94
N GLY A 43 10.10 11.95 16.27
CA GLY A 43 10.19 12.05 14.81
C GLY A 43 11.54 11.62 14.21
N GLY A 44 12.59 11.57 15.01
CA GLY A 44 13.90 11.05 14.61
C GLY A 44 14.22 9.65 15.15
N ASP A 45 13.28 9.02 15.87
CA ASP A 45 13.46 7.70 16.45
C ASP A 45 12.97 6.61 15.47
N PRO A 46 13.84 5.72 14.94
CA PRO A 46 13.44 4.72 13.96
C PRO A 46 12.69 3.53 14.55
N VAL A 47 12.57 3.41 15.88
CA VAL A 47 12.03 2.22 16.57
C VAL A 47 10.60 2.45 17.01
N THR A 48 9.69 1.73 16.36
CA THR A 48 8.25 1.76 16.66
C THR A 48 7.93 0.97 17.93
N CYS A 49 7.07 1.53 18.76
CA CYS A 49 6.58 0.97 20.01
C CYS A 49 5.07 0.77 19.95
N LEU A 50 4.56 -0.10 20.81
CA LEU A 50 3.12 -0.30 21.01
C LEU A 50 2.65 0.57 22.18
N TRP A 51 1.56 1.32 21.95
CA TRP A 51 0.94 2.24 22.89
C TRP A 51 -0.52 1.90 23.11
N THR A 52 -1.06 2.33 24.24
CA THR A 52 -2.49 2.33 24.54
C THR A 52 -2.94 3.69 25.02
N LEU A 53 -4.19 4.04 24.71
CA LEU A 53 -4.91 5.20 25.24
C LEU A 53 -6.14 4.70 25.98
N ASP A 54 -6.35 5.17 27.17
CA ASP A 54 -7.63 5.08 27.89
C ASP A 54 -8.53 6.21 27.41
N VAL A 55 -9.70 5.89 26.86
CA VAL A 55 -10.56 6.85 26.17
C VAL A 55 -11.27 7.77 27.16
N GLU A 56 -11.57 7.31 28.39
CA GLU A 56 -12.25 8.10 29.41
C GLU A 56 -11.33 9.17 30.01
N THR A 57 -10.08 8.78 30.30
CA THR A 57 -9.13 9.67 30.98
C THR A 57 -8.22 10.43 30.02
N GLY A 58 -8.13 9.99 28.74
CA GLY A 58 -7.16 10.49 27.77
C GLY A 58 -5.70 10.09 28.08
N ALA A 59 -5.46 9.18 29.01
CA ALA A 59 -4.13 8.78 29.43
C ALA A 59 -3.46 7.83 28.44
N GLU A 60 -2.33 8.23 27.89
CA GLU A 60 -1.48 7.37 27.05
C GLU A 60 -0.53 6.52 27.90
N ARG A 61 -0.31 5.28 27.48
CA ARG A 61 0.65 4.35 28.10
C ARG A 61 1.48 3.65 27.03
N LEU A 62 2.80 3.56 27.28
CA LEU A 62 3.71 2.72 26.52
C LEU A 62 3.50 1.25 26.94
N ALA A 63 2.86 0.45 26.07
CA ALA A 63 2.57 -0.96 26.34
C ALA A 63 3.78 -1.87 26.07
N ALA A 64 4.56 -1.60 25.01
CA ALA A 64 5.78 -2.36 24.73
C ALA A 64 6.81 -1.51 23.99
N ASP A 65 8.08 -1.62 24.42
CA ASP A 65 9.26 -1.05 23.74
C ASP A 65 10.21 -2.21 23.36
N PRO A 66 10.46 -2.48 22.09
CA PRO A 66 11.32 -3.57 21.66
C PRO A 66 12.76 -3.46 22.17
N ARG A 67 13.23 -2.25 22.52
CA ARG A 67 14.57 -2.07 23.12
C ARG A 67 14.74 -2.75 24.47
N THR A 68 13.65 -3.01 25.17
CA THR A 68 13.67 -3.69 26.49
C THR A 68 13.60 -5.20 26.37
N LEU A 69 13.36 -5.74 25.16
CA LEU A 69 13.07 -7.15 24.94
C LEU A 69 14.30 -7.97 24.48
N GLY A 70 15.43 -7.29 24.26
CA GLY A 70 16.62 -7.91 23.67
C GLY A 70 16.39 -8.33 22.20
N GLY A 71 17.47 -8.63 21.48
CA GLY A 71 17.43 -8.92 20.04
C GLY A 71 17.76 -7.71 19.19
N ASP A 72 17.86 -7.92 17.89
CA ASP A 72 18.27 -6.90 16.91
C ASP A 72 17.40 -7.03 15.65
N GLU A 73 17.17 -5.93 14.97
CA GLU A 73 16.45 -5.90 13.71
C GLU A 73 17.18 -6.65 12.58
N ARG A 74 18.50 -6.81 12.70
CA ARG A 74 19.32 -7.63 11.78
C ARG A 74 18.98 -9.12 11.83
N ASP A 75 18.34 -9.58 12.91
CA ASP A 75 17.94 -10.96 13.11
C ASP A 75 16.55 -11.28 12.52
N LEU A 76 16.00 -10.39 11.67
CA LEU A 76 14.72 -10.62 11.01
C LEU A 76 14.81 -11.76 10.00
N PRO A 77 13.86 -12.71 10.02
CA PRO A 77 13.75 -13.76 9.01
C PRO A 77 13.62 -13.19 7.60
N PRO A 78 14.15 -13.86 6.57
CA PRO A 78 14.01 -13.42 5.17
C PRO A 78 12.56 -13.18 4.75
N GLU A 79 11.65 -14.05 5.16
CA GLU A 79 10.20 -13.96 4.85
C GLU A 79 9.56 -12.73 5.50
N GLU A 80 9.94 -12.38 6.74
CA GLU A 80 9.44 -11.16 7.39
C GLU A 80 10.01 -9.92 6.71
N ARG A 81 11.24 -9.97 6.24
CA ARG A 81 11.85 -8.90 5.46
C ARG A 81 11.09 -8.69 4.15
N ALA A 82 10.80 -9.77 3.41
CA ALA A 82 10.00 -9.73 2.20
C ALA A 82 8.58 -9.18 2.47
N ARG A 83 7.92 -9.62 3.57
CA ARG A 83 6.61 -9.11 3.96
C ARG A 83 6.64 -7.60 4.21
N ARG A 84 7.65 -7.07 4.92
CA ARG A 84 7.82 -5.63 5.15
C ARG A 84 8.00 -4.85 3.86
N GLU A 85 8.75 -5.38 2.91
CA GLU A 85 8.88 -4.78 1.57
C GLU A 85 7.53 -4.65 0.87
N ARG A 86 6.69 -5.71 0.87
CA ARG A 86 5.36 -5.68 0.23
C ARG A 86 4.46 -4.61 0.83
N VAL A 87 4.49 -4.41 2.15
CA VAL A 87 3.70 -3.35 2.83
C VAL A 87 4.42 -2.00 2.88
N ARG A 88 5.58 -1.87 2.24
CA ARG A 88 6.41 -0.65 2.20
C ARG A 88 6.78 -0.13 3.61
N GLU A 89 6.91 -1.05 4.58
CA GLU A 89 7.28 -0.70 5.96
C GLU A 89 8.77 -0.38 6.07
N GLN A 90 9.09 0.83 6.47
CA GLN A 90 10.45 1.32 6.61
C GLN A 90 10.89 1.50 8.07
N ALA A 91 9.95 1.53 9.01
CA ALA A 91 10.27 1.66 10.42
C ALA A 91 10.80 0.35 11.01
N GLY A 92 11.63 0.46 12.02
CA GLY A 92 12.06 -0.66 12.84
C GLY A 92 11.15 -0.90 14.05
N GLY A 93 11.47 -1.91 14.84
CA GLY A 93 10.74 -2.24 16.07
C GLY A 93 9.45 -3.02 15.84
N ILE A 94 8.41 -2.72 16.61
CA ILE A 94 7.09 -3.34 16.53
C ILE A 94 6.33 -2.68 15.38
N VAL A 95 6.40 -3.26 14.19
CA VAL A 95 5.77 -2.67 12.98
C VAL A 95 4.36 -3.19 12.71
N THR A 96 4.01 -4.31 13.35
CA THR A 96 2.67 -4.90 13.32
C THR A 96 2.39 -5.61 14.63
N TYR A 97 1.12 -5.69 15.01
CA TYR A 97 0.64 -6.45 16.16
C TYR A 97 -0.75 -7.03 15.87
N ALA A 98 -1.13 -8.05 16.59
CA ALA A 98 -2.48 -8.61 16.56
C ALA A 98 -3.03 -8.68 18.00
N THR A 99 -4.35 -8.66 18.15
CA THR A 99 -5.02 -8.67 19.46
C THR A 99 -6.08 -9.76 19.50
N ASP A 100 -6.45 -10.17 20.71
CA ASP A 100 -7.68 -10.89 20.97
C ASP A 100 -8.92 -10.02 20.64
N ALA A 101 -10.11 -10.61 20.73
CA ALA A 101 -11.36 -9.91 20.37
C ALA A 101 -11.63 -8.71 21.28
N ASP A 102 -11.31 -8.82 22.58
CA ASP A 102 -11.61 -7.79 23.59
C ASP A 102 -10.50 -6.74 23.79
N LEU A 103 -9.45 -6.78 22.96
CA LEU A 103 -8.27 -5.92 23.09
C LEU A 103 -7.65 -5.99 24.49
N THR A 104 -7.59 -7.19 25.07
CA THR A 104 -6.96 -7.43 26.39
C THR A 104 -5.52 -7.85 26.27
N VAL A 105 -5.18 -8.55 25.19
CA VAL A 105 -3.83 -9.03 24.89
C VAL A 105 -3.42 -8.57 23.51
N ALA A 106 -2.18 -8.08 23.38
CA ALA A 106 -1.53 -7.90 22.09
C ALA A 106 -0.34 -8.86 21.94
N VAL A 107 -0.19 -9.42 20.74
CA VAL A 107 0.98 -10.21 20.35
C VAL A 107 1.68 -9.58 19.15
N PHE A 108 3.01 -9.69 19.12
CA PHE A 108 3.83 -9.16 18.03
C PHE A 108 5.13 -9.95 17.87
N GLY A 109 5.65 -9.94 16.64
CA GLY A 109 6.96 -10.51 16.33
C GLY A 109 8.08 -9.49 16.53
N TRP A 110 9.20 -9.93 17.14
CA TRP A 110 10.43 -9.15 17.24
C TRP A 110 11.64 -10.07 17.19
N SER A 111 12.60 -9.80 16.30
CA SER A 111 13.85 -10.59 16.17
C SER A 111 13.60 -12.11 15.99
N GLY A 112 12.58 -12.49 15.19
CA GLY A 112 12.19 -13.89 14.96
C GLY A 112 11.49 -14.58 16.12
N ARG A 113 11.26 -13.89 17.25
CA ARG A 113 10.56 -14.34 18.46
C ARG A 113 9.18 -13.71 18.55
N VAL A 114 8.33 -14.24 19.44
CA VAL A 114 6.99 -13.71 19.72
C VAL A 114 6.93 -13.18 21.13
N PHE A 115 6.27 -12.04 21.26
CA PHE A 115 5.99 -11.41 22.55
C PHE A 115 4.50 -11.16 22.71
N ALA A 116 4.01 -11.26 23.94
CA ALA A 116 2.65 -10.92 24.33
C ALA A 116 2.69 -9.88 25.45
N VAL A 117 1.71 -8.97 25.45
CA VAL A 117 1.54 -7.95 26.49
C VAL A 117 0.07 -7.82 26.86
N ASP A 118 -0.20 -7.76 28.17
CA ASP A 118 -1.53 -7.44 28.70
C ASP A 118 -1.80 -5.94 28.55
N LEU A 119 -2.84 -5.60 27.82
CA LEU A 119 -3.23 -4.21 27.55
C LEU A 119 -4.14 -3.63 28.63
N THR A 120 -4.63 -4.45 29.56
CA THR A 120 -5.54 -4.02 30.65
C THR A 120 -4.80 -3.53 31.88
N GLN A 121 -3.56 -4.03 32.10
CA GLN A 121 -2.77 -3.72 33.30
C GLN A 121 -1.77 -2.60 33.04
N THR A 122 -1.72 -1.63 33.93
CA THR A 122 -0.89 -0.42 33.79
C THR A 122 0.62 -0.75 33.77
N ASP A 123 1.06 -1.74 34.56
CA ASP A 123 2.48 -2.08 34.74
C ASP A 123 2.87 -3.40 34.04
N ALA A 124 2.03 -3.91 33.13
CA ALA A 124 2.35 -5.14 32.40
C ALA A 124 3.54 -4.93 31.47
N ALA A 125 4.59 -5.73 31.66
CA ALA A 125 5.69 -5.83 30.72
C ALA A 125 5.37 -6.86 29.63
N ALA A 126 5.82 -6.60 28.40
CA ALA A 126 5.76 -7.60 27.36
C ALA A 126 6.64 -8.81 27.73
N ARG A 127 6.09 -10.01 27.59
CA ARG A 127 6.75 -11.29 27.89
C ARG A 127 6.96 -12.09 26.61
N GLU A 128 8.06 -12.81 26.54
CA GLU A 128 8.29 -13.75 25.44
C GLU A 128 7.38 -14.96 25.59
N VAL A 129 6.77 -15.39 24.46
CA VAL A 129 6.01 -16.65 24.39
C VAL A 129 6.96 -17.75 23.94
N ALA A 130 7.06 -18.84 24.72
CA ALA A 130 8.02 -19.90 24.51
C ALA A 130 7.60 -20.84 23.35
N VAL A 131 7.78 -20.38 22.11
CA VAL A 131 7.56 -21.16 20.88
C VAL A 131 8.83 -21.23 20.05
N PRO A 132 9.03 -22.30 19.25
CA PRO A 132 10.19 -22.39 18.35
C PRO A 132 10.19 -21.27 17.30
N GLY A 133 11.30 -20.53 17.18
CA GLY A 133 11.49 -19.54 16.12
C GLY A 133 12.13 -20.12 14.84
N PRO A 134 12.23 -19.33 13.75
CA PRO A 134 11.65 -18.00 13.59
C PRO A 134 10.13 -18.06 13.38
N VAL A 135 9.42 -17.07 13.91
CA VAL A 135 7.95 -16.98 13.86
C VAL A 135 7.52 -15.89 12.88
N LEU A 136 6.49 -16.20 12.09
CA LEU A 136 5.88 -15.30 11.13
C LEU A 136 4.39 -15.12 11.46
N ASP A 137 3.89 -13.90 11.29
CA ASP A 137 2.49 -13.50 11.45
C ASP A 137 1.79 -14.06 12.71
N PRO A 138 2.33 -13.84 13.93
CA PRO A 138 1.72 -14.33 15.15
C PRO A 138 0.39 -13.63 15.45
N ARG A 139 -0.67 -14.41 15.75
CA ARG A 139 -2.01 -13.88 16.09
C ARG A 139 -2.64 -14.66 17.23
N PRO A 140 -3.16 -13.99 18.27
CA PRO A 140 -3.92 -14.66 19.31
C PRO A 140 -5.26 -15.17 18.76
N ASP A 141 -5.83 -16.17 19.41
CA ASP A 141 -7.23 -16.54 19.23
C ASP A 141 -8.14 -15.43 19.79
N PRO A 142 -9.43 -15.40 19.45
CA PRO A 142 -10.36 -14.38 19.95
C PRO A 142 -10.45 -14.30 21.48
N ALA A 143 -10.18 -15.39 22.19
CA ALA A 143 -10.21 -15.44 23.65
C ALA A 143 -8.88 -15.05 24.33
N GLY A 144 -7.83 -14.74 23.56
CA GLY A 144 -6.51 -14.39 24.08
C GLY A 144 -5.76 -15.52 24.79
N LYS A 145 -6.13 -16.79 24.54
CA LYS A 145 -5.56 -17.97 25.20
C LYS A 145 -4.57 -18.75 24.37
N ARG A 146 -4.70 -18.71 23.05
CA ARG A 146 -3.87 -19.43 22.09
C ARG A 146 -3.22 -18.47 21.12
N LEU A 147 -2.11 -18.91 20.56
CA LEU A 147 -1.34 -18.22 19.54
C LEU A 147 -1.30 -19.09 18.29
N ALA A 148 -1.81 -18.60 17.16
CA ALA A 148 -1.48 -19.16 15.85
C ALA A 148 -0.29 -18.43 15.25
N TYR A 149 0.54 -19.16 14.51
CA TYR A 149 1.70 -18.59 13.83
C TYR A 149 2.20 -19.52 12.72
N VAL A 150 3.04 -18.99 11.83
CA VAL A 150 3.68 -19.78 10.78
C VAL A 150 5.17 -19.92 11.07
N ARG A 151 5.68 -21.14 10.88
CA ARG A 151 7.10 -21.46 11.00
C ARG A 151 7.52 -22.50 9.97
N ALA A 152 8.55 -22.19 9.18
CA ALA A 152 9.07 -23.08 8.13
C ALA A 152 7.96 -23.62 7.19
N GLY A 153 6.99 -22.78 6.83
CA GLY A 153 5.86 -23.12 5.98
C GLY A 153 4.70 -23.84 6.69
N ALA A 154 4.85 -24.29 7.92
CA ALA A 154 3.80 -24.94 8.70
C ALA A 154 2.95 -23.94 9.50
N LEU A 155 1.62 -24.09 9.49
CA LEU A 155 0.70 -23.41 10.38
C LEU A 155 0.66 -24.15 11.74
N ARG A 156 0.88 -23.40 12.82
CA ARG A 156 1.01 -23.95 14.17
C ARG A 156 0.12 -23.19 15.15
N VAL A 157 -0.26 -23.86 16.22
CA VAL A 157 -0.98 -23.26 17.37
C VAL A 157 -0.32 -23.68 18.68
N ALA A 158 -0.16 -22.72 19.58
CA ALA A 158 0.41 -22.92 20.90
C ALA A 158 -0.41 -22.20 21.99
N SER A 159 -0.18 -22.53 23.26
CA SER A 159 -0.75 -21.77 24.38
C SER A 159 -0.06 -20.42 24.54
N LEU A 160 -0.81 -19.34 24.74
CA LEU A 160 -0.25 -18.02 25.09
C LEU A 160 0.28 -17.98 26.53
N ASP A 161 -0.18 -18.85 27.45
CA ASP A 161 0.24 -18.85 28.84
C ASP A 161 1.63 -19.51 29.07
N SER A 162 2.25 -20.00 28.01
CA SER A 162 3.57 -20.61 28.06
C SER A 162 4.64 -19.57 28.38
N ALA A 163 5.09 -19.52 29.63
CA ALA A 163 6.18 -18.65 30.09
C ALA A 163 7.54 -19.16 29.58
N ALA A 164 8.44 -18.26 29.22
CA ALA A 164 9.84 -18.57 28.96
C ALA A 164 10.45 -19.25 30.22
N GLY A 165 10.82 -20.57 30.12
CA GLY A 165 11.33 -21.37 31.21
C GLY A 165 10.41 -22.49 31.73
N GLY A 166 9.14 -22.51 31.34
CA GLY A 166 8.29 -23.71 31.33
C GLY A 166 8.62 -24.56 30.09
N GLY A 167 8.32 -25.88 30.14
CA GLY A 167 8.54 -26.75 28.98
C GLY A 167 7.93 -26.17 27.70
N PRO A 168 8.25 -26.73 26.50
CA PRO A 168 7.70 -26.25 25.26
C PRO A 168 6.17 -26.11 25.43
N ALA A 169 5.64 -24.97 25.02
CA ALA A 169 4.21 -24.78 24.91
C ALA A 169 3.61 -26.03 24.25
N ASP A 170 2.35 -26.32 24.51
CA ASP A 170 1.59 -27.30 23.72
C ASP A 170 1.51 -26.83 22.27
N ASP A 171 2.66 -26.92 21.59
CA ASP A 171 2.88 -26.42 20.24
C ASP A 171 2.46 -27.51 19.23
N GLN A 172 1.29 -27.32 18.64
CA GLN A 172 0.67 -28.26 17.71
C GLN A 172 0.85 -27.78 16.27
N VAL A 173 1.27 -28.67 15.38
CA VAL A 173 1.19 -28.48 13.93
C VAL A 173 -0.26 -28.72 13.50
N LEU A 174 -0.89 -27.71 12.88
CA LEU A 174 -2.23 -27.86 12.31
C LEU A 174 -2.20 -28.24 10.82
N ALA A 175 -1.24 -27.69 10.08
CA ALA A 175 -1.08 -27.99 8.65
C ALA A 175 0.39 -27.86 8.25
N GLU A 176 0.89 -28.90 7.56
CA GLU A 176 2.26 -28.98 7.05
C GLU A 176 2.29 -29.92 5.82
N ALA A 177 3.04 -29.52 4.79
CA ALA A 177 3.39 -30.38 3.65
C ALA A 177 4.72 -29.92 3.04
N ALA A 178 5.49 -30.86 2.49
CA ALA A 178 6.78 -30.54 1.87
C ALA A 178 6.61 -29.64 0.65
N GLY A 179 7.36 -28.55 0.59
CA GLY A 179 7.35 -27.60 -0.53
C GLY A 179 6.09 -26.70 -0.62
N VAL A 180 5.26 -26.71 0.41
CA VAL A 180 4.01 -25.93 0.49
C VAL A 180 4.01 -25.08 1.75
N THR A 181 3.49 -23.88 1.65
CA THR A 181 3.32 -22.98 2.78
C THR A 181 1.86 -22.88 3.20
N PHE A 182 1.59 -22.91 4.49
CA PHE A 182 0.26 -22.72 5.07
C PHE A 182 0.23 -21.44 5.90
N GLY A 183 -0.83 -20.64 5.71
CA GLY A 183 -1.09 -19.47 6.55
C GLY A 183 -0.32 -18.22 6.19
N LEU A 184 0.37 -18.16 5.05
CA LEU A 184 0.99 -16.94 4.51
C LEU A 184 0.35 -16.55 3.17
N ALA A 185 0.48 -15.28 2.82
CA ALA A 185 0.13 -14.80 1.48
C ALA A 185 1.27 -15.11 0.50
N GLU A 186 0.92 -15.48 -0.74
CA GLU A 186 1.85 -15.55 -1.86
C GLU A 186 2.13 -14.14 -2.41
N PHE A 187 3.09 -14.06 -3.35
CA PHE A 187 3.57 -12.82 -3.94
C PHE A 187 2.43 -11.92 -4.44
N ILE A 188 1.55 -12.45 -5.30
CA ILE A 188 0.45 -11.69 -5.93
C ILE A 188 -0.53 -11.15 -4.89
N ALA A 189 -0.91 -11.96 -3.91
CA ALA A 189 -1.83 -11.52 -2.87
C ALA A 189 -1.25 -10.38 -2.03
N ALA A 190 0.02 -10.48 -1.69
CA ALA A 190 0.69 -9.49 -0.85
C ALA A 190 1.01 -8.18 -1.60
N GLU A 191 1.39 -8.26 -2.88
CA GLU A 191 1.75 -7.08 -3.68
C GLU A 191 0.53 -6.38 -4.28
N GLU A 192 -0.44 -7.15 -4.84
CA GLU A 192 -1.48 -6.60 -5.70
C GLU A 192 -2.90 -6.64 -5.11
N MET A 193 -3.19 -7.59 -4.20
CA MET A 193 -4.53 -7.73 -3.62
C MET A 193 -4.67 -7.11 -2.23
N GLY A 194 -3.58 -6.59 -1.63
CA GLY A 194 -3.58 -6.08 -0.25
C GLY A 194 -3.77 -7.16 0.81
N ARG A 195 -3.70 -8.45 0.46
CA ARG A 195 -3.81 -9.56 1.39
C ARG A 195 -2.42 -9.96 1.90
N ILE A 196 -2.05 -9.47 3.08
CA ILE A 196 -0.74 -9.70 3.71
C ILE A 196 -0.74 -10.87 4.71
N ARG A 197 -1.88 -11.51 4.92
CA ARG A 197 -2.04 -12.66 5.83
C ARG A 197 -2.64 -13.84 5.08
N GLY A 198 -2.45 -15.05 5.65
CA GLY A 198 -2.94 -16.27 5.03
C GLY A 198 -3.81 -17.13 5.93
N TYR A 199 -4.17 -16.69 7.16
CA TYR A 199 -5.09 -17.43 7.99
C TYR A 199 -6.01 -16.54 8.85
N TRP A 200 -7.15 -17.10 9.25
CA TRP A 200 -8.23 -16.42 10.00
C TRP A 200 -8.80 -17.36 11.06
N TRP A 201 -8.78 -16.95 12.32
CA TRP A 201 -9.42 -17.66 13.41
C TRP A 201 -10.94 -17.68 13.26
N SER A 202 -11.58 -18.80 13.65
CA SER A 202 -13.00 -18.82 13.96
C SER A 202 -13.28 -17.94 15.19
N PRO A 203 -14.48 -17.32 15.30
CA PRO A 203 -14.83 -16.46 16.44
C PRO A 203 -14.79 -17.19 17.79
N ASP A 204 -15.06 -18.50 17.84
CA ASP A 204 -14.96 -19.35 19.02
C ASP A 204 -13.54 -19.89 19.31
N GLY A 205 -12.57 -19.62 18.43
CA GLY A 205 -11.20 -20.08 18.56
C GLY A 205 -11.01 -21.60 18.38
N SER A 206 -11.99 -22.33 17.81
CA SER A 206 -11.91 -23.78 17.61
C SER A 206 -11.30 -24.21 16.29
N ALA A 207 -11.23 -23.32 15.31
CA ALA A 207 -10.76 -23.59 13.96
C ALA A 207 -10.07 -22.37 13.33
N LEU A 208 -9.38 -22.62 12.22
CA LEU A 208 -8.81 -21.59 11.34
C LEU A 208 -9.16 -21.89 9.88
N LEU A 209 -9.51 -20.86 9.13
CA LEU A 209 -9.31 -20.88 7.68
C LEU A 209 -7.85 -20.57 7.39
N ALA A 210 -7.22 -21.30 6.48
CA ALA A 210 -5.82 -21.10 6.12
C ALA A 210 -5.58 -21.26 4.63
N ALA A 211 -4.88 -20.32 4.02
CA ALA A 211 -4.39 -20.46 2.66
C ALA A 211 -3.28 -21.52 2.63
N ARG A 212 -3.37 -22.42 1.67
CA ARG A 212 -2.34 -23.38 1.28
C ARG A 212 -1.74 -22.87 -0.02
N VAL A 213 -0.45 -22.59 -0.02
CA VAL A 213 0.27 -21.99 -1.15
C VAL A 213 1.34 -22.97 -1.65
N ASP A 214 1.22 -23.35 -2.92
CA ASP A 214 2.20 -24.15 -3.64
C ASP A 214 2.82 -23.31 -4.76
N GLU A 215 4.07 -22.92 -4.59
CA GLU A 215 4.84 -22.11 -5.54
C GLU A 215 5.60 -22.94 -6.59
N THR A 216 5.44 -24.27 -6.58
CA THR A 216 6.13 -25.15 -7.54
C THR A 216 5.91 -24.76 -9.01
N PRO A 217 4.71 -24.27 -9.43
CA PRO A 217 4.48 -23.86 -10.81
C PRO A 217 5.15 -22.54 -11.19
N VAL A 218 5.53 -21.71 -10.21
CA VAL A 218 6.01 -20.34 -10.43
C VAL A 218 7.45 -20.36 -10.92
N ASN A 219 7.76 -19.54 -11.92
CA ASN A 219 9.11 -19.37 -12.42
C ASN A 219 10.03 -18.82 -11.33
N ARG A 220 11.26 -19.32 -11.27
CA ARG A 220 12.30 -18.86 -10.32
C ARG A 220 13.21 -17.86 -10.98
N TRP A 221 13.30 -16.68 -10.38
CA TRP A 221 14.24 -15.64 -10.79
C TRP A 221 15.37 -15.51 -9.77
N HIS A 222 16.56 -15.17 -10.25
CA HIS A 222 17.75 -15.04 -9.42
C HIS A 222 18.19 -13.59 -9.34
N ILE A 223 18.15 -13.03 -8.13
CA ILE A 223 18.58 -11.67 -7.84
C ILE A 223 20.00 -11.74 -7.28
N ALA A 224 20.97 -11.39 -8.13
CA ALA A 224 22.37 -11.35 -7.74
C ALA A 224 22.71 -10.07 -6.99
N ASP A 225 23.73 -10.13 -6.14
CA ASP A 225 24.39 -8.96 -5.53
C ASP A 225 25.76 -8.73 -6.19
N PRO A 226 25.84 -7.94 -7.28
CA PRO A 226 27.12 -7.76 -8.01
C PRO A 226 28.20 -7.06 -7.18
N ALA A 227 27.85 -6.36 -6.13
CA ALA A 227 28.82 -5.75 -5.22
C ALA A 227 29.45 -6.77 -4.25
N ASN A 228 28.82 -7.93 -4.05
CA ASN A 228 29.28 -9.04 -3.22
C ASN A 228 29.21 -10.34 -4.04
N PRO A 229 30.13 -10.54 -5.02
CA PRO A 229 30.01 -11.62 -6.00
C PRO A 229 30.21 -13.04 -5.42
N ASP A 230 30.69 -13.14 -4.20
CA ASP A 230 30.82 -14.38 -3.43
C ASP A 230 29.50 -14.84 -2.79
N ARG A 231 28.46 -13.99 -2.76
CA ARG A 231 27.14 -14.33 -2.25
C ARG A 231 26.33 -15.11 -3.27
N THR A 232 25.65 -16.15 -2.80
CA THR A 232 24.66 -16.86 -3.62
C THR A 232 23.50 -15.92 -3.96
N PRO A 233 23.08 -15.83 -5.25
CA PRO A 233 21.91 -15.06 -5.62
C PRO A 233 20.66 -15.48 -4.85
N ALA A 234 19.83 -14.53 -4.46
CA ALA A 234 18.52 -14.84 -3.91
C ALA A 234 17.62 -15.43 -5.00
N GLU A 235 16.91 -16.49 -4.67
CA GLU A 235 15.90 -17.10 -5.55
C GLU A 235 14.51 -16.64 -5.15
N VAL A 236 13.76 -16.06 -6.09
CA VAL A 236 12.42 -15.51 -5.88
C VAL A 236 11.44 -16.19 -6.83
N ALA A 237 10.31 -16.65 -6.30
CA ALA A 237 9.18 -17.10 -7.09
C ALA A 237 8.48 -15.87 -7.69
N TYR A 238 8.69 -15.60 -8.97
CA TYR A 238 8.16 -14.41 -9.62
C TYR A 238 7.18 -14.78 -10.75
N PRO A 239 5.87 -14.52 -10.57
CA PRO A 239 4.85 -14.83 -11.56
C PRO A 239 4.74 -13.71 -12.59
N ALA A 240 5.66 -13.68 -13.57
CA ALA A 240 5.63 -12.68 -14.65
C ALA A 240 4.40 -12.87 -15.57
N ALA A 241 3.93 -11.79 -16.19
CA ALA A 241 2.76 -11.82 -17.09
C ALA A 241 2.85 -12.95 -18.13
N GLY A 242 1.76 -13.70 -18.27
CA GLY A 242 1.66 -14.87 -19.13
C GLY A 242 2.22 -16.18 -18.53
N THR A 243 2.88 -16.12 -17.36
CA THR A 243 3.43 -17.33 -16.73
C THR A 243 2.50 -17.90 -15.64
N PRO A 244 2.74 -19.12 -15.14
CA PRO A 244 1.94 -19.68 -14.05
C PRO A 244 2.08 -18.90 -12.74
N ASN A 245 0.95 -18.78 -12.02
CA ASN A 245 0.89 -18.31 -10.64
C ASN A 245 1.12 -19.45 -9.64
N ALA A 246 1.31 -19.11 -8.36
CA ALA A 246 1.23 -20.07 -7.28
C ALA A 246 -0.17 -20.72 -7.26
N ALA A 247 -0.21 -22.02 -6.96
CA ALA A 247 -1.47 -22.71 -6.75
C ALA A 247 -1.95 -22.49 -5.32
N VAL A 248 -3.01 -21.68 -5.17
CA VAL A 248 -3.57 -21.31 -3.86
C VAL A 248 -4.87 -22.05 -3.63
N SER A 249 -5.01 -22.70 -2.46
CA SER A 249 -6.27 -23.27 -1.98
C SER A 249 -6.56 -22.86 -0.55
N LEU A 250 -7.77 -23.10 -0.08
CA LEU A 250 -8.21 -22.74 1.25
C LEU A 250 -8.50 -24.01 2.07
N LEU A 251 -7.99 -24.09 3.27
CA LEU A 251 -8.14 -25.18 4.21
C LEU A 251 -8.91 -24.71 5.44
N LEU A 252 -9.92 -25.45 5.85
CA LEU A 252 -10.52 -25.33 7.18
C LEU A 252 -9.80 -26.32 8.11
N ALA A 253 -8.96 -25.83 9.00
CA ALA A 253 -8.17 -26.63 9.94
C ALA A 253 -8.74 -26.46 11.36
N ARG A 254 -9.04 -27.57 12.05
CA ARG A 254 -9.57 -27.59 13.41
C ARG A 254 -8.52 -27.96 14.43
N LEU A 255 -8.67 -27.46 15.64
CA LEU A 255 -7.73 -27.74 16.74
C LEU A 255 -7.72 -29.22 17.18
N ASP A 256 -8.70 -30.01 16.81
CA ASP A 256 -8.72 -31.47 17.03
C ASP A 256 -7.81 -32.23 16.05
N GLY A 257 -7.15 -31.52 15.12
CA GLY A 257 -6.27 -32.09 14.10
C GLY A 257 -6.98 -32.50 12.80
N THR A 258 -8.30 -32.34 12.72
CA THR A 258 -9.04 -32.58 11.47
C THR A 258 -8.94 -31.37 10.53
N SER A 259 -8.91 -31.60 9.23
CA SER A 259 -8.93 -30.55 8.23
C SER A 259 -9.71 -30.97 7.01
N VAL A 260 -10.27 -29.97 6.31
CA VAL A 260 -10.98 -30.16 5.05
C VAL A 260 -10.61 -29.03 4.07
N GLU A 261 -10.36 -29.38 2.82
CA GLU A 261 -10.14 -28.38 1.76
C GLU A 261 -11.48 -27.77 1.36
N VAL A 262 -11.52 -26.45 1.28
CA VAL A 262 -12.69 -25.68 0.85
C VAL A 262 -12.64 -25.57 -0.68
N ASP A 263 -13.67 -26.06 -1.36
CA ASP A 263 -13.78 -25.94 -2.80
C ASP A 263 -14.23 -24.52 -3.20
N THR A 264 -13.28 -23.75 -3.68
CA THR A 264 -13.49 -22.36 -4.17
C THR A 264 -13.59 -22.28 -5.70
N ASP A 265 -13.67 -23.42 -6.42
CA ASP A 265 -13.62 -23.48 -7.88
C ASP A 265 -12.32 -22.85 -8.43
N ARG A 266 -11.17 -23.32 -7.94
CA ARG A 266 -9.83 -22.77 -8.29
C ARG A 266 -9.52 -22.77 -9.78
N ALA A 267 -10.16 -23.61 -10.56
CA ALA A 267 -9.98 -23.67 -12.01
C ALA A 267 -10.52 -22.40 -12.68
N ALA A 268 -11.67 -21.91 -12.23
CA ALA A 268 -12.29 -20.68 -12.74
C ALA A 268 -11.85 -19.42 -11.96
N PHE A 269 -11.54 -19.56 -10.67
CA PHE A 269 -11.19 -18.47 -9.75
C PHE A 269 -9.87 -18.76 -9.01
N PRO A 270 -8.72 -18.64 -9.68
CA PRO A 270 -7.42 -18.96 -9.10
C PRO A 270 -6.94 -17.99 -8.03
N TYR A 271 -7.49 -16.77 -7.98
CA TYR A 271 -7.09 -15.75 -7.01
C TYR A 271 -7.97 -15.82 -5.76
N LEU A 272 -7.37 -16.22 -4.63
CA LEU A 272 -7.95 -16.03 -3.30
C LEU A 272 -7.70 -14.59 -2.87
N VAL A 273 -8.71 -13.73 -2.97
CA VAL A 273 -8.57 -12.30 -2.64
C VAL A 273 -8.49 -12.10 -1.14
N THR A 274 -9.50 -12.57 -0.40
CA THR A 274 -9.53 -12.47 1.07
C THR A 274 -10.50 -13.48 1.68
N ALA A 275 -10.42 -13.64 3.01
CA ALA A 275 -11.45 -14.26 3.80
C ALA A 275 -11.76 -13.40 5.04
N CYS A 276 -12.97 -13.50 5.55
CA CYS A 276 -13.45 -12.82 6.74
C CYS A 276 -14.26 -13.81 7.58
N TRP A 277 -13.92 -13.92 8.87
CA TRP A 277 -14.66 -14.78 9.80
C TRP A 277 -14.89 -14.01 11.10
N THR A 278 -16.05 -13.41 11.24
CA THR A 278 -16.41 -12.51 12.34
C THR A 278 -17.83 -12.76 12.81
N GLY A 279 -18.09 -12.50 14.08
CA GLY A 279 -19.41 -12.65 14.68
C GLY A 279 -19.90 -14.10 14.70
N GLU A 280 -21.22 -14.28 14.67
CA GLU A 280 -21.88 -15.59 14.71
C GLU A 280 -22.16 -16.17 13.29
N HIS A 281 -21.69 -15.49 12.25
CA HIS A 281 -21.91 -15.87 10.85
C HIS A 281 -20.83 -16.81 10.32
N ASP A 282 -21.20 -17.62 9.35
CA ASP A 282 -20.26 -18.40 8.58
C ASP A 282 -19.22 -17.52 7.86
N PRO A 283 -18.00 -18.02 7.69
CA PRO A 283 -16.93 -17.23 7.04
C PRO A 283 -17.28 -16.89 5.60
N LEU A 284 -16.89 -15.67 5.21
CA LEU A 284 -16.94 -15.18 3.84
C LEU A 284 -15.58 -15.36 3.16
N VAL A 285 -15.63 -15.76 1.89
CA VAL A 285 -14.43 -15.93 1.03
C VAL A 285 -14.66 -15.20 -0.28
N LEU A 286 -13.70 -14.39 -0.67
CA LEU A 286 -13.71 -13.66 -1.94
C LEU A 286 -12.65 -14.25 -2.88
N VAL A 287 -13.09 -14.64 -4.08
CA VAL A 287 -12.22 -15.17 -5.13
C VAL A 287 -12.42 -14.42 -6.44
N GLN A 288 -11.36 -14.38 -7.26
CA GLN A 288 -11.37 -13.66 -8.54
C GLN A 288 -10.81 -14.53 -9.67
N SER A 289 -11.37 -14.41 -10.87
CA SER A 289 -10.84 -15.02 -12.08
C SER A 289 -9.50 -14.42 -12.49
N ARG A 290 -8.68 -15.15 -13.25
CA ARG A 290 -7.36 -14.67 -13.67
C ARG A 290 -7.42 -13.40 -14.52
N ASP A 291 -8.41 -13.27 -15.39
CA ASP A 291 -8.67 -12.08 -16.18
C ASP A 291 -9.31 -10.93 -15.38
N GLN A 292 -9.60 -11.17 -14.09
CA GLN A 292 -10.19 -10.25 -13.13
C GLN A 292 -11.55 -9.66 -13.54
N ARG A 293 -12.21 -10.30 -14.50
CA ARG A 293 -13.54 -9.90 -14.99
C ARG A 293 -14.69 -10.51 -14.23
N ARG A 294 -14.40 -11.50 -13.38
CA ARG A 294 -15.38 -12.17 -12.51
C ARG A 294 -14.85 -12.21 -11.10
N MET A 295 -15.72 -11.87 -10.14
CA MET A 295 -15.46 -11.91 -8.71
C MET A 295 -16.60 -12.62 -8.02
N ARG A 296 -16.30 -13.62 -7.19
CA ARG A 296 -17.30 -14.46 -6.53
C ARG A 296 -17.15 -14.35 -5.01
N LEU A 297 -18.26 -14.03 -4.35
CA LEU A 297 -18.41 -14.09 -2.91
C LEU A 297 -19.00 -15.46 -2.52
N LEU A 298 -18.29 -16.16 -1.65
CA LEU A 298 -18.68 -17.45 -1.09
C LEU A 298 -18.94 -17.32 0.41
N THR A 299 -19.86 -18.12 0.93
CA THR A 299 -19.87 -18.50 2.36
C THR A 299 -19.36 -19.94 2.49
N VAL A 300 -18.80 -20.28 3.66
CA VAL A 300 -18.26 -21.61 3.93
C VAL A 300 -18.89 -22.14 5.21
N ASP A 301 -19.62 -23.23 5.12
CA ASP A 301 -20.15 -23.94 6.29
C ASP A 301 -18.98 -24.39 7.20
N ALA A 302 -18.93 -23.82 8.40
CA ALA A 302 -17.85 -24.04 9.36
C ALA A 302 -17.79 -25.51 9.86
N GLY A 303 -18.90 -26.24 9.81
CA GLY A 303 -18.98 -27.66 10.20
C GLY A 303 -18.44 -28.60 9.14
N THR A 304 -18.72 -28.35 7.87
CA THR A 304 -18.41 -29.29 6.76
C THR A 304 -17.30 -28.79 5.82
N GLY A 305 -17.00 -27.47 5.80
CA GLY A 305 -16.12 -26.85 4.82
C GLY A 305 -16.74 -26.68 3.43
N ARG A 306 -18.05 -26.93 3.28
CA ARG A 306 -18.74 -26.74 2.01
C ARG A 306 -18.89 -25.25 1.70
N ALA A 307 -18.46 -24.84 0.52
CA ALA A 307 -18.66 -23.48 0.04
C ALA A 307 -19.98 -23.34 -0.75
N GLU A 308 -20.63 -22.20 -0.60
CA GLU A 308 -21.83 -21.83 -1.33
C GLU A 308 -21.66 -20.41 -1.90
N VAL A 309 -22.10 -20.19 -3.14
CA VAL A 309 -22.01 -18.89 -3.81
C VAL A 309 -23.13 -17.99 -3.30
N LEU A 310 -22.76 -16.87 -2.70
CA LEU A 310 -23.69 -15.83 -2.27
C LEU A 310 -23.93 -14.78 -3.35
N HIS A 311 -22.86 -14.45 -4.11
CA HIS A 311 -22.91 -13.40 -5.13
C HIS A 311 -21.78 -13.58 -6.15
N GLU A 312 -22.02 -13.18 -7.39
CA GLU A 312 -20.99 -13.08 -8.43
C GLU A 312 -21.18 -11.79 -9.22
N ASP A 313 -20.13 -10.97 -9.26
CA ASP A 313 -20.05 -9.79 -10.12
C ASP A 313 -19.25 -10.07 -11.39
N THR A 314 -19.60 -9.35 -12.45
CA THR A 314 -18.89 -9.40 -13.74
C THR A 314 -18.68 -7.99 -14.29
N ASP A 315 -17.53 -7.77 -14.95
CA ASP A 315 -17.23 -6.53 -15.67
C ASP A 315 -16.47 -6.84 -16.97
N PRO A 316 -16.75 -6.16 -18.07
CA PRO A 316 -16.05 -6.41 -19.34
C PRO A 316 -14.56 -6.06 -19.33
N SER A 317 -14.13 -5.16 -18.42
CA SER A 317 -12.73 -4.75 -18.27
C SER A 317 -12.08 -5.48 -17.09
N TRP A 318 -12.44 -5.10 -15.89
CA TRP A 318 -12.05 -5.76 -14.63
C TRP A 318 -12.91 -5.28 -13.46
N LEU A 319 -12.93 -6.07 -12.40
CA LEU A 319 -13.50 -5.73 -11.10
C LEU A 319 -12.40 -5.32 -10.13
N GLU A 320 -12.55 -4.16 -9.51
CA GLU A 320 -11.60 -3.64 -8.53
C GLU A 320 -11.77 -4.33 -7.17
N ILE A 321 -10.66 -4.65 -6.53
CA ILE A 321 -10.66 -5.14 -5.15
C ILE A 321 -10.78 -3.94 -4.22
N VAL A 322 -11.91 -3.83 -3.52
CA VAL A 322 -12.15 -2.79 -2.52
C VAL A 322 -11.75 -3.32 -1.14
N PRO A 323 -10.78 -2.69 -0.44
CA PRO A 323 -10.41 -3.14 0.90
C PRO A 323 -11.59 -3.14 1.87
N GLY A 324 -11.65 -4.17 2.74
CA GLY A 324 -12.63 -4.29 3.80
C GLY A 324 -13.97 -4.90 3.41
N VAL A 325 -14.18 -5.22 2.12
CA VAL A 325 -15.31 -6.07 1.70
C VAL A 325 -14.80 -7.45 1.29
N PRO A 326 -15.60 -8.52 1.51
CA PRO A 326 -16.91 -8.58 2.14
C PRO A 326 -16.86 -8.46 3.68
N ALA A 327 -17.96 -8.03 4.30
CA ALA A 327 -18.13 -8.03 5.73
C ALA A 327 -19.60 -8.29 6.11
N TRP A 328 -19.85 -8.68 7.37
CA TRP A 328 -21.18 -8.82 7.94
C TRP A 328 -21.53 -7.63 8.85
N THR A 329 -22.75 -7.14 8.77
CA THR A 329 -23.36 -6.32 9.82
C THR A 329 -23.97 -7.22 10.91
N ALA A 330 -24.24 -6.67 12.09
CA ALA A 330 -24.82 -7.45 13.20
C ALA A 330 -26.24 -7.96 12.89
N ASP A 331 -27.00 -7.24 12.06
CA ASP A 331 -28.34 -7.66 11.59
C ASP A 331 -28.30 -8.70 10.45
N GLY A 332 -27.10 -9.16 10.06
CA GLY A 332 -26.92 -10.24 9.06
C GLY A 332 -26.98 -9.78 7.61
N ARG A 333 -26.81 -8.49 7.33
CA ARG A 333 -26.63 -8.00 5.97
C ARG A 333 -25.15 -8.10 5.55
N LEU A 334 -24.95 -8.32 4.27
CA LEU A 334 -23.61 -8.24 3.64
C LEU A 334 -23.28 -6.79 3.29
N VAL A 335 -22.05 -6.41 3.60
CA VAL A 335 -21.43 -5.15 3.13
C VAL A 335 -20.65 -5.45 1.85
N TRP A 336 -20.99 -4.74 0.78
CA TRP A 336 -20.45 -4.93 -0.55
C TRP A 336 -20.24 -3.59 -1.27
N THR A 337 -19.57 -3.62 -2.41
CA THR A 337 -19.46 -2.45 -3.31
C THR A 337 -19.81 -2.84 -4.73
N ALA A 338 -20.44 -1.94 -5.47
CA ALA A 338 -20.70 -2.11 -6.90
C ALA A 338 -20.48 -0.81 -7.66
N ASP A 339 -20.00 -0.94 -8.89
CA ASP A 339 -19.83 0.18 -9.83
C ASP A 339 -21.16 0.45 -10.53
N ARG A 340 -21.83 1.54 -10.17
CA ARG A 340 -23.12 1.98 -10.76
C ARG A 340 -23.05 3.47 -11.09
N GLU A 341 -23.49 3.85 -12.28
CA GLU A 341 -23.53 5.27 -12.74
C GLU A 341 -22.13 5.94 -12.63
N ASP A 342 -21.09 5.25 -13.07
CA ASP A 342 -19.68 5.68 -12.97
C ASP A 342 -19.24 6.01 -11.53
N THR A 343 -19.85 5.37 -10.55
CA THR A 343 -19.57 5.56 -9.13
C THR A 343 -19.39 4.21 -8.45
N ARG A 344 -18.30 4.02 -7.74
CA ARG A 344 -18.12 2.88 -6.84
C ARG A 344 -18.90 3.14 -5.56
N ARG A 345 -20.00 2.39 -5.38
CA ARG A 345 -21.01 2.65 -4.36
C ARG A 345 -21.06 1.56 -3.31
N LEU A 346 -21.32 1.97 -2.06
CA LEU A 346 -21.56 1.04 -0.95
C LEU A 346 -22.95 0.42 -1.06
N ILE A 347 -23.03 -0.89 -0.88
CA ILE A 347 -24.25 -1.68 -0.89
C ILE A 347 -24.36 -2.47 0.41
N LEU A 348 -25.54 -2.50 0.99
CA LEU A 348 -25.92 -3.39 2.09
C LEU A 348 -27.12 -4.21 1.66
N GLY A 349 -26.99 -5.55 1.66
CA GLY A 349 -28.03 -6.44 1.18
C GLY A 349 -28.08 -7.77 1.91
N ALA A 350 -29.24 -8.44 1.84
CA ALA A 350 -29.35 -9.80 2.34
C ALA A 350 -28.48 -10.78 1.51
N PRO A 351 -28.00 -11.88 2.09
CA PRO A 351 -27.34 -12.94 1.36
C PRO A 351 -28.19 -13.41 0.17
N GLY A 352 -27.58 -13.52 -1.02
CA GLY A 352 -28.24 -13.90 -2.27
C GLY A 352 -29.09 -12.82 -2.94
N ALA A 353 -29.16 -11.60 -2.37
CA ALA A 353 -29.92 -10.46 -2.92
C ALA A 353 -29.09 -9.18 -3.11
N LEU A 354 -27.75 -9.29 -3.17
CA LEU A 354 -26.87 -8.12 -3.36
C LEU A 354 -27.05 -7.45 -4.72
N ALA A 355 -27.39 -8.21 -5.77
CA ALA A 355 -27.58 -7.69 -7.12
C ALA A 355 -28.77 -6.70 -7.20
N GLU A 356 -29.83 -6.96 -6.44
CA GLU A 356 -31.05 -6.16 -6.35
C GLU A 356 -30.99 -5.06 -5.30
N ALA A 357 -29.97 -5.10 -4.42
CA ALA A 357 -29.87 -4.14 -3.33
C ALA A 357 -29.54 -2.74 -3.85
N GLU A 358 -30.26 -1.76 -3.33
CA GLU A 358 -30.00 -0.35 -3.68
C GLU A 358 -28.75 0.17 -2.96
N PRO A 359 -27.91 0.95 -3.64
CA PRO A 359 -26.75 1.57 -3.01
C PRO A 359 -27.15 2.55 -1.89
N VAL A 360 -26.44 2.48 -0.78
CA VAL A 360 -26.64 3.37 0.36
C VAL A 360 -25.88 4.70 0.27
N THR A 361 -24.96 4.80 -0.69
CA THR A 361 -24.22 6.05 -0.98
C THR A 361 -24.78 6.71 -2.26
N PRO A 362 -24.74 8.05 -2.38
CA PRO A 362 -25.22 8.76 -3.58
C PRO A 362 -24.27 8.59 -4.77
N PRO A 363 -24.74 8.83 -6.02
CA PRO A 363 -23.85 8.99 -7.18
C PRO A 363 -22.81 10.09 -6.95
N GLY A 364 -21.60 9.90 -7.47
CA GLY A 364 -20.50 10.84 -7.33
C GLY A 364 -19.68 10.70 -6.04
N LEU A 365 -20.16 9.97 -5.04
CA LEU A 365 -19.37 9.64 -3.83
C LEU A 365 -18.63 8.30 -4.05
N GLN A 366 -17.37 8.37 -4.45
CA GLN A 366 -16.53 7.21 -4.78
C GLN A 366 -16.04 6.50 -3.52
N VAL A 367 -16.56 5.32 -3.21
CA VAL A 367 -16.08 4.48 -2.10
C VAL A 367 -14.67 3.98 -2.39
N ARG A 368 -13.74 4.18 -1.44
CA ARG A 368 -12.33 3.79 -1.54
C ARG A 368 -12.01 2.52 -0.79
N ALA A 369 -12.55 2.39 0.40
CA ALA A 369 -12.34 1.26 1.29
C ALA A 369 -13.46 1.23 2.34
N VAL A 370 -13.90 0.06 2.74
CA VAL A 370 -14.61 -0.16 3.99
C VAL A 370 -13.56 -0.39 5.07
N ILE A 371 -13.70 0.30 6.19
CA ILE A 371 -12.67 0.29 7.25
C ILE A 371 -13.09 -0.66 8.37
N ASP A 372 -14.28 -0.45 8.92
CA ASP A 372 -14.81 -1.26 10.03
C ASP A 372 -16.33 -1.40 9.91
N VAL A 373 -16.86 -2.43 10.56
CA VAL A 373 -18.28 -2.61 10.80
C VAL A 373 -18.48 -2.74 12.32
N ASP A 374 -19.17 -1.74 12.92
CA ASP A 374 -19.47 -1.65 14.35
C ASP A 374 -20.99 -1.80 14.54
N GLY A 375 -21.43 -3.01 14.89
CA GLY A 375 -22.84 -3.36 14.85
C GLY A 375 -23.41 -3.27 13.43
N ASP A 376 -24.37 -2.38 13.22
CA ASP A 376 -24.98 -2.09 11.92
C ASP A 376 -24.43 -0.82 11.26
N THR A 377 -23.38 -0.23 11.84
CA THR A 377 -22.73 0.96 11.32
C THR A 377 -21.47 0.57 10.54
N VAL A 378 -21.42 0.94 9.27
CA VAL A 378 -20.28 0.73 8.38
C VAL A 378 -19.48 2.03 8.32
N LEU A 379 -18.21 1.97 8.74
CA LEU A 379 -17.23 3.04 8.55
C LEU A 379 -16.48 2.81 7.24
N PHE A 380 -16.40 3.83 6.38
CA PHE A 380 -15.71 3.72 5.09
C PHE A 380 -15.05 5.03 4.67
N GLN A 381 -14.10 4.93 3.77
CA GLN A 381 -13.47 6.07 3.09
C GLN A 381 -14.15 6.31 1.75
N ALA A 382 -14.42 7.58 1.43
CA ALA A 382 -14.94 7.96 0.12
C ALA A 382 -14.50 9.37 -0.31
N SER A 383 -14.55 9.60 -1.62
CA SER A 383 -14.20 10.86 -2.27
C SER A 383 -15.37 11.40 -3.10
N ALA A 384 -15.81 12.60 -2.80
CA ALA A 384 -16.67 13.39 -3.69
C ALA A 384 -15.81 14.24 -4.63
N GLU A 385 -14.68 14.75 -4.15
CA GLU A 385 -13.59 15.36 -4.91
C GLU A 385 -12.38 14.41 -4.90
N PRO A 386 -11.82 14.05 -6.05
CA PRO A 386 -10.73 13.05 -6.12
C PRO A 386 -9.53 13.39 -5.24
N ALA A 387 -9.18 14.66 -5.08
CA ALA A 387 -8.06 15.09 -4.25
C ALA A 387 -8.32 14.95 -2.74
N GLU A 388 -9.56 14.67 -2.33
CA GLU A 388 -9.98 14.54 -0.93
C GLU A 388 -10.38 13.09 -0.63
N ILE A 389 -10.06 12.61 0.55
CA ILE A 389 -10.49 11.30 1.04
C ILE A 389 -11.10 11.49 2.42
N GLY A 390 -12.43 11.47 2.51
CA GLY A 390 -13.15 11.66 3.76
C GLY A 390 -13.57 10.35 4.41
N LEU A 391 -13.73 10.39 5.74
CA LEU A 391 -14.35 9.31 6.51
C LEU A 391 -15.87 9.52 6.57
N TRP A 392 -16.60 8.45 6.30
CA TRP A 392 -18.04 8.39 6.27
C TRP A 392 -18.53 7.21 7.10
N ALA A 393 -19.69 7.35 7.69
CA ALA A 393 -20.40 6.26 8.34
C ALA A 393 -21.79 6.12 7.72
N TYR A 394 -22.25 4.89 7.54
CA TYR A 394 -23.62 4.56 7.21
C TYR A 394 -24.19 3.61 8.26
N GLY A 395 -25.29 3.97 8.87
CA GLY A 395 -25.93 3.19 9.93
C GLY A 395 -27.42 3.49 10.02
N PRO A 396 -28.07 3.18 11.17
CA PRO A 396 -29.51 3.41 11.37
C PRO A 396 -29.97 4.85 11.13
N ASP A 397 -29.08 5.83 11.39
CA ASP A 397 -29.35 7.26 11.19
C ASP A 397 -29.05 7.75 9.77
N GLY A 398 -28.68 6.83 8.87
CA GLY A 398 -28.34 7.12 7.47
C GLY A 398 -26.85 7.43 7.26
N LEU A 399 -26.55 8.14 6.16
CA LEU A 399 -25.21 8.49 5.73
C LEU A 399 -24.72 9.77 6.42
N THR A 400 -23.57 9.69 7.08
CA THR A 400 -22.96 10.82 7.79
C THR A 400 -21.47 10.93 7.47
N ARG A 401 -20.98 12.15 7.21
CA ARG A 401 -19.55 12.45 7.15
C ARG A 401 -19.02 12.71 8.57
N LEU A 402 -17.89 12.10 8.93
CA LEU A 402 -17.34 12.17 10.28
C LEU A 402 -16.33 13.28 10.50
N GLY A 403 -15.69 13.76 9.45
CA GLY A 403 -14.67 14.82 9.49
C GLY A 403 -15.11 16.10 8.78
N PRO A 404 -14.33 17.19 8.86
CA PRO A 404 -14.57 18.41 8.11
C PRO A 404 -14.38 18.19 6.61
N ASP A 405 -14.87 19.11 5.79
CA ASP A 405 -14.57 19.14 4.36
C ASP A 405 -13.09 19.41 4.12
N GLY A 406 -12.59 18.86 3.03
CA GLY A 406 -11.18 18.96 2.66
C GLY A 406 -10.28 18.00 3.44
N GLY A 407 -9.17 17.60 2.79
CA GLY A 407 -8.15 16.77 3.44
C GLY A 407 -8.24 15.27 3.12
N VAL A 408 -7.34 14.54 3.77
CA VAL A 408 -7.20 13.09 3.66
C VAL A 408 -7.31 12.50 5.06
N GLU A 409 -8.31 11.66 5.25
CA GLU A 409 -8.66 11.06 6.53
C GLU A 409 -8.52 9.54 6.48
N VAL A 410 -8.00 8.97 7.55
CA VAL A 410 -8.04 7.53 7.85
C VAL A 410 -8.53 7.35 9.28
N GLY A 411 -9.12 6.21 9.59
CA GLY A 411 -9.63 6.00 10.96
C GLY A 411 -9.97 4.56 11.25
N THR A 412 -10.58 4.32 12.41
CA THR A 412 -11.12 3.03 12.85
C THR A 412 -12.28 3.30 13.82
N ARG A 413 -13.22 2.35 13.96
CA ARG A 413 -14.40 2.48 14.83
C ARG A 413 -14.73 1.16 15.52
N ALA A 414 -15.01 1.22 16.81
CA ALA A 414 -15.64 0.16 17.57
C ALA A 414 -16.28 0.71 18.85
N GLY A 415 -17.38 0.12 19.32
CA GLY A 415 -18.03 0.44 20.59
C GLY A 415 -18.42 1.92 20.74
N GLY A 416 -18.88 2.57 19.66
CA GLY A 416 -19.21 3.99 19.67
C GLY A 416 -18.02 4.95 19.67
N THR A 417 -16.78 4.43 19.79
CA THR A 417 -15.56 5.22 19.70
C THR A 417 -15.02 5.21 18.26
N THR A 418 -14.57 6.37 17.78
CA THR A 418 -13.95 6.53 16.47
C THR A 418 -12.63 7.29 16.60
N VAL A 419 -11.55 6.73 16.05
CA VAL A 419 -10.27 7.44 15.90
C VAL A 419 -10.18 7.96 14.47
N VAL A 420 -9.88 9.26 14.32
CA VAL A 420 -9.71 9.92 13.02
C VAL A 420 -8.32 10.52 12.96
N ALA A 421 -7.51 10.07 12.00
CA ALA A 421 -6.24 10.70 11.65
C ALA A 421 -6.42 11.49 10.35
N ARG A 422 -6.19 12.82 10.40
CA ARG A 422 -6.42 13.75 9.30
C ARG A 422 -5.12 14.45 8.89
N ARG A 423 -4.96 14.63 7.59
CA ARG A 423 -4.00 15.52 6.94
C ARG A 423 -4.79 16.52 6.09
N GLY A 424 -4.36 17.79 6.07
CA GLY A 424 -5.04 18.83 5.31
C GLY A 424 -4.06 19.80 4.66
N LEU A 425 -4.59 20.71 3.83
CA LEU A 425 -3.84 21.87 3.32
C LEU A 425 -3.75 23.01 4.36
N ASP A 426 -4.56 22.95 5.39
CA ASP A 426 -4.72 23.91 6.48
C ASP A 426 -3.86 23.59 7.71
N GLN A 427 -3.15 22.45 7.68
CA GLN A 427 -2.38 21.97 8.84
C GLN A 427 -1.07 21.32 8.45
N ASP A 428 -0.11 21.32 9.35
CA ASP A 428 1.14 20.59 9.24
C ASP A 428 0.99 19.17 9.78
N GLY A 429 1.56 18.20 9.05
CA GLY A 429 1.61 16.81 9.47
C GLY A 429 0.23 16.13 9.60
N VAL A 430 0.07 15.35 10.65
CA VAL A 430 -1.13 14.54 10.95
C VAL A 430 -1.68 14.93 12.31
N THR A 431 -2.98 15.20 12.39
CA THR A 431 -3.71 15.29 13.66
C THR A 431 -4.50 14.00 13.88
N VAL A 432 -4.51 13.49 15.10
CA VAL A 432 -5.26 12.27 15.45
C VAL A 432 -6.19 12.60 16.61
N ARG A 433 -7.48 12.46 16.36
CA ARG A 433 -8.53 12.77 17.33
C ARG A 433 -9.42 11.56 17.61
N VAL A 434 -9.76 11.39 18.87
CA VAL A 434 -10.65 10.33 19.34
C VAL A 434 -12.01 10.94 19.66
N TYR A 435 -13.04 10.35 19.06
CA TYR A 435 -14.43 10.72 19.29
C TYR A 435 -15.15 9.57 20.00
N ARG A 436 -16.04 9.88 20.92
CA ARG A 436 -16.98 8.94 21.53
C ARG A 436 -18.39 9.51 21.41
N ASP A 437 -19.29 8.74 20.84
CA ASP A 437 -20.67 9.14 20.57
C ASP A 437 -20.76 10.51 19.86
N GLY A 438 -19.85 10.75 18.92
CA GLY A 438 -19.75 11.97 18.14
C GLY A 438 -19.06 13.15 18.82
N ALA A 439 -18.74 13.08 20.12
CA ALA A 439 -18.00 14.12 20.85
C ALA A 439 -16.50 13.84 20.84
N ALA A 440 -15.68 14.85 20.61
CA ALA A 440 -14.21 14.75 20.75
C ALA A 440 -13.86 14.59 22.24
N VAL A 441 -13.14 13.50 22.58
CA VAL A 441 -12.80 13.16 23.97
C VAL A 441 -11.30 13.16 24.24
N ALA A 442 -10.46 12.88 23.23
CA ALA A 442 -8.99 12.91 23.38
C ALA A 442 -8.32 13.20 22.03
N ASP A 443 -7.07 13.66 22.10
CA ASP A 443 -6.15 13.73 20.97
C ASP A 443 -4.95 12.78 21.22
N ILE A 444 -4.49 12.08 20.19
CA ILE A 444 -3.25 11.29 20.23
C ILE A 444 -2.16 12.11 19.54
N ALA A 445 -1.15 12.52 20.29
CA ALA A 445 -0.12 13.42 19.77
C ALA A 445 0.70 12.79 18.65
N SER A 446 0.84 13.46 17.53
CA SER A 446 1.89 13.19 16.56
C SER A 446 3.20 13.78 17.10
N LEU A 447 4.26 12.97 17.12
CA LEU A 447 5.61 13.35 17.53
C LEU A 447 6.54 13.51 16.31
N ALA A 448 5.96 13.59 15.11
CA ALA A 448 6.72 13.82 13.88
C ALA A 448 7.46 15.17 13.94
N GLU A 449 8.62 15.23 13.30
CA GLU A 449 9.34 16.48 13.17
C GLU A 449 8.66 17.40 12.15
N ASN A 450 8.79 18.70 12.37
CA ASN A 450 8.41 19.69 11.36
C ASN A 450 9.48 19.77 10.28
N PRO A 451 9.10 19.77 8.98
CA PRO A 451 10.06 19.88 7.89
C PRO A 451 10.86 21.19 7.94
N ALA A 452 12.19 21.10 7.77
CA ALA A 452 13.07 22.24 7.57
C ALA A 452 12.94 22.80 6.14
N LEU A 453 11.70 23.20 5.79
CA LEU A 453 11.29 23.62 4.45
C LEU A 453 10.20 24.68 4.57
N PRO A 454 10.12 25.67 3.66
CA PRO A 454 8.95 26.52 3.55
C PRO A 454 7.67 25.70 3.35
N GLU A 455 6.60 26.18 3.93
CA GLU A 455 5.29 25.54 3.89
C GLU A 455 4.82 25.32 2.43
N PRO A 456 4.54 24.07 2.00
CA PRO A 456 4.00 23.83 0.68
C PRO A 456 2.66 24.53 0.45
N ARG A 457 2.54 25.23 -0.66
CA ARG A 457 1.33 25.94 -1.07
C ARG A 457 0.93 25.52 -2.47
N PRO A 458 0.45 24.25 -2.65
CA PRO A 458 0.04 23.80 -3.96
C PRO A 458 -1.19 24.55 -4.45
N VAL A 459 -1.17 24.94 -5.71
CA VAL A 459 -2.37 25.44 -6.41
C VAL A 459 -3.03 24.24 -7.09
N LEU A 460 -4.20 23.83 -6.59
CA LEU A 460 -4.96 22.70 -7.10
C LEU A 460 -6.00 23.16 -8.13
N PHE A 461 -6.12 22.46 -9.26
CA PHE A 461 -7.14 22.74 -10.29
C PHE A 461 -7.37 21.53 -11.21
N GLY A 462 -8.48 21.56 -11.96
CA GLY A 462 -8.71 20.65 -13.07
C GLY A 462 -8.08 21.19 -14.35
N ALA A 463 -7.24 20.43 -15.02
CA ALA A 463 -6.56 20.83 -16.25
C ALA A 463 -7.28 20.32 -17.49
N GLY A 464 -7.54 21.22 -18.44
CA GLY A 464 -8.13 20.93 -19.73
C GLY A 464 -9.55 20.36 -19.66
N PRO A 465 -10.10 19.90 -20.83
CA PRO A 465 -11.49 19.44 -20.92
C PRO A 465 -11.77 18.18 -20.09
N ARG A 466 -10.73 17.39 -19.80
CA ARG A 466 -10.83 16.19 -18.97
C ARG A 466 -10.74 16.47 -17.47
N GLU A 467 -10.55 17.74 -17.07
CA GLU A 467 -10.45 18.12 -15.66
C GLU A 467 -9.38 17.27 -14.92
N VAL A 468 -8.19 17.06 -15.54
CA VAL A 468 -7.10 16.29 -14.96
C VAL A 468 -6.67 16.97 -13.64
N ARG A 469 -6.80 16.31 -12.52
CA ARG A 469 -6.44 16.89 -11.22
C ARG A 469 -4.96 17.19 -11.19
N THR A 470 -4.63 18.48 -11.04
CA THR A 470 -3.29 19.03 -11.20
C THR A 470 -2.94 19.91 -10.01
N ALA A 471 -1.71 19.78 -9.53
CA ALA A 471 -1.10 20.66 -8.53
C ALA A 471 0.10 21.36 -9.13
N VAL A 472 0.23 22.66 -8.88
CA VAL A 472 1.42 23.45 -9.24
C VAL A 472 2.00 24.05 -7.97
N LEU A 473 3.33 23.89 -7.79
CA LEU A 473 4.09 24.50 -6.70
C LEU A 473 5.15 25.44 -7.26
N PHE A 474 5.29 26.56 -6.59
CA PHE A 474 6.32 27.57 -6.87
C PHE A 474 7.31 27.67 -5.71
N PRO A 475 8.53 28.19 -5.97
CA PRO A 475 9.45 28.56 -4.87
C PRO A 475 8.78 29.56 -3.93
N SER A 476 9.06 29.50 -2.63
CA SER A 476 8.50 30.43 -1.66
C SER A 476 8.91 31.89 -1.88
N TRP A 477 10.05 32.09 -2.53
CA TRP A 477 10.62 33.42 -2.87
C TRP A 477 10.15 33.96 -4.22
N TYR A 478 9.41 33.15 -5.00
CA TYR A 478 8.96 33.54 -6.34
C TYR A 478 7.79 34.52 -6.29
N GLU A 479 7.87 35.56 -7.14
CA GLU A 479 6.80 36.53 -7.37
C GLU A 479 6.36 36.44 -8.86
N PRO A 480 5.04 36.36 -9.16
CA PRO A 480 4.54 36.33 -10.53
C PRO A 480 5.06 37.50 -11.37
N GLY A 481 5.52 37.21 -12.60
CA GLY A 481 6.04 38.22 -13.55
C GLY A 481 7.53 38.59 -13.34
N THR A 482 8.25 37.96 -12.40
CA THR A 482 9.66 38.26 -12.15
C THR A 482 10.63 37.48 -13.04
N GLY A 483 10.15 36.46 -13.75
CA GLY A 483 10.95 35.65 -14.66
C GLY A 483 10.34 34.28 -14.89
N LYS A 484 10.82 33.57 -15.90
CA LYS A 484 10.39 32.20 -16.21
C LYS A 484 11.14 31.17 -15.38
N LEU A 485 10.42 30.20 -14.84
CA LEU A 485 10.93 29.06 -14.10
C LEU A 485 10.97 27.79 -14.97
N PRO A 486 12.07 27.04 -15.02
CA PRO A 486 12.07 25.71 -15.60
C PRO A 486 11.05 24.81 -14.89
N VAL A 487 10.42 23.92 -15.64
CA VAL A 487 9.35 23.08 -15.13
C VAL A 487 9.86 21.67 -14.81
N LEU A 488 9.52 21.17 -13.63
CA LEU A 488 9.67 19.78 -13.24
C LEU A 488 8.29 19.13 -13.13
N VAL A 489 7.98 18.19 -14.04
CA VAL A 489 6.78 17.36 -13.96
C VAL A 489 7.09 16.15 -13.08
N ASP A 490 6.31 15.91 -12.01
CA ASP A 490 6.61 14.88 -10.98
C ASP A 490 5.38 13.99 -10.69
N PRO A 491 4.86 13.23 -11.67
CA PRO A 491 3.69 12.37 -11.52
C PRO A 491 4.05 11.01 -10.91
N TYR A 492 3.02 10.30 -10.39
CA TYR A 492 2.93 8.86 -10.50
C TYR A 492 2.24 8.50 -11.83
N GLY A 493 1.07 9.09 -12.05
CA GLY A 493 0.40 9.18 -13.34
C GLY A 493 -0.20 7.88 -13.88
N GLY A 494 -0.45 6.89 -13.00
CA GLY A 494 -0.98 5.60 -13.40
C GLY A 494 -1.85 4.94 -12.32
N PRO A 495 -2.25 3.69 -12.56
CA PRO A 495 -3.09 2.95 -11.64
C PRO A 495 -2.54 2.85 -10.21
N HIS A 496 -3.41 2.63 -9.24
CA HIS A 496 -3.16 2.35 -7.82
C HIS A 496 -2.71 3.54 -6.95
N ALA A 497 -2.18 4.63 -7.51
CA ALA A 497 -1.70 5.74 -6.69
C ALA A 497 -2.16 7.12 -7.18
N GLN A 498 -2.42 8.02 -6.23
CA GLN A 498 -2.67 9.44 -6.44
C GLN A 498 -1.53 10.27 -5.83
N ARG A 499 -1.20 11.37 -6.50
CA ARG A 499 -0.24 12.37 -6.02
C ARG A 499 -0.90 13.72 -5.71
N VAL A 500 -1.98 14.05 -6.40
CA VAL A 500 -2.73 15.30 -6.18
C VAL A 500 -3.74 15.09 -5.06
N LEU A 501 -3.35 15.47 -3.84
CA LEU A 501 -4.13 15.29 -2.63
C LEU A 501 -4.30 16.61 -1.88
N ALA A 502 -5.45 16.82 -1.24
CA ALA A 502 -5.72 17.96 -0.38
C ALA A 502 -5.00 17.81 0.98
N ALA A 503 -3.68 17.54 0.95
CA ALA A 503 -2.85 17.34 2.12
C ALA A 503 -1.46 17.95 1.89
N ARG A 504 -1.08 18.95 2.67
CA ARG A 504 0.21 19.66 2.55
C ARG A 504 1.41 18.71 2.58
N SER A 505 1.37 17.72 3.46
CA SER A 505 2.45 16.72 3.59
C SER A 505 2.72 15.88 2.33
N ALA A 506 1.78 15.83 1.37
CA ALA A 506 1.98 15.14 0.10
C ALA A 506 2.97 15.88 -0.83
N TYR A 507 3.27 17.15 -0.55
CA TYR A 507 4.04 18.01 -1.44
C TYR A 507 5.42 18.40 -0.92
N LEU A 508 5.91 17.81 0.18
CA LEU A 508 7.18 18.21 0.80
C LEU A 508 8.36 18.10 -0.16
N THR A 509 8.56 16.94 -0.78
CA THR A 509 9.64 16.73 -1.78
C THR A 509 9.47 17.65 -2.99
N ALA A 510 8.24 17.85 -3.47
CA ALA A 510 7.94 18.74 -4.60
C ALA A 510 8.27 20.21 -4.25
N GLN A 511 7.91 20.66 -3.03
CA GLN A 511 8.28 22.00 -2.56
C GLN A 511 9.80 22.14 -2.45
N TRP A 512 10.51 21.09 -1.99
CA TRP A 512 11.96 21.17 -1.96
C TRP A 512 12.57 21.38 -3.34
N PHE A 513 12.08 20.69 -4.37
CA PHE A 513 12.50 20.97 -5.75
C PHE A 513 12.10 22.37 -6.21
N ALA A 514 10.93 22.85 -5.81
CA ALA A 514 10.52 24.22 -6.09
C ALA A 514 11.51 25.23 -5.51
N GLU A 515 11.92 25.08 -4.24
CA GLU A 515 12.93 25.95 -3.60
C GLU A 515 14.31 25.92 -4.32
N GLN A 516 14.56 24.90 -5.16
CA GLN A 516 15.75 24.82 -6.01
C GLN A 516 15.61 25.62 -7.33
N GLY A 517 14.48 26.32 -7.54
CA GLY A 517 14.25 27.18 -8.69
C GLY A 517 13.38 26.57 -9.80
N PHE A 518 12.61 25.53 -9.52
CA PHE A 518 11.67 24.95 -10.46
C PHE A 518 10.23 25.36 -10.16
N ALA A 519 9.39 25.44 -11.19
CA ALA A 519 7.96 25.25 -11.01
C ALA A 519 7.68 23.73 -11.08
N VAL A 520 7.03 23.15 -10.05
CA VAL A 520 6.75 21.71 -10.01
C VAL A 520 5.29 21.47 -10.37
N VAL A 521 5.04 20.64 -11.38
CA VAL A 521 3.71 20.26 -11.86
C VAL A 521 3.47 18.78 -11.57
N ILE A 522 2.37 18.47 -10.89
CA ILE A 522 1.95 17.10 -10.57
C ILE A 522 0.54 16.92 -11.12
N ALA A 523 0.30 15.84 -11.88
CA ALA A 523 -1.01 15.57 -12.45
C ALA A 523 -1.41 14.10 -12.32
N ASP A 524 -2.66 13.87 -11.89
CA ASP A 524 -3.28 12.55 -11.78
C ASP A 524 -4.22 12.35 -12.98
N GLY A 525 -3.67 11.76 -14.03
CA GLY A 525 -4.34 11.46 -15.28
C GLY A 525 -5.21 10.20 -15.24
N ARG A 526 -5.69 9.78 -16.41
CA ARG A 526 -6.48 8.55 -16.59
C ARG A 526 -5.74 7.33 -16.01
N GLY A 527 -6.49 6.43 -15.43
CA GLY A 527 -6.00 5.25 -14.70
C GLY A 527 -5.81 5.48 -13.19
N THR A 528 -5.65 6.73 -12.72
CA THR A 528 -5.51 7.00 -11.28
C THR A 528 -6.83 6.77 -10.53
N PRO A 529 -6.80 6.28 -9.27
CA PRO A 529 -8.00 5.91 -8.53
C PRO A 529 -8.80 7.11 -8.03
N GLY A 530 -10.09 6.87 -7.73
CA GLY A 530 -10.94 7.78 -6.95
C GLY A 530 -11.71 8.81 -7.73
N ARG A 531 -11.72 8.70 -9.04
CA ARG A 531 -12.52 9.56 -9.91
C ARG A 531 -13.67 8.83 -10.60
N GLY A 532 -13.75 7.54 -10.38
CA GLY A 532 -14.78 6.67 -10.92
C GLY A 532 -14.22 5.58 -11.83
N PRO A 533 -15.00 4.49 -11.98
CA PRO A 533 -14.58 3.32 -12.73
C PRO A 533 -14.20 3.58 -14.19
N GLN A 534 -14.91 4.48 -14.91
CA GLN A 534 -14.58 4.82 -16.30
C GLN A 534 -13.23 5.51 -16.42
N TRP A 535 -12.87 6.36 -15.44
CA TRP A 535 -11.57 7.02 -15.41
C TRP A 535 -10.44 6.02 -15.18
N GLU A 536 -10.64 5.09 -14.24
CA GLU A 536 -9.70 4.03 -13.96
C GLU A 536 -9.52 3.10 -15.18
N ARG A 537 -10.62 2.72 -15.84
CA ARG A 537 -10.64 1.81 -17.00
C ARG A 537 -10.20 2.46 -18.32
N ALA A 538 -10.00 3.77 -18.35
CA ALA A 538 -9.55 4.47 -19.56
C ALA A 538 -8.15 4.07 -20.04
N VAL A 539 -7.41 3.30 -19.25
CA VAL A 539 -6.08 2.73 -19.58
C VAL A 539 -6.15 1.26 -19.98
N ALA A 540 -7.34 0.66 -20.10
CA ALA A 540 -7.48 -0.72 -20.54
C ALA A 540 -6.89 -0.89 -21.95
N GLY A 541 -5.97 -1.83 -22.10
CA GLY A 541 -5.23 -2.10 -23.33
C GLY A 541 -4.14 -1.09 -23.66
N ASP A 542 -4.00 0.02 -22.94
CA ASP A 542 -2.94 1.02 -23.20
C ASP A 542 -2.49 1.78 -21.94
N LEU A 543 -1.44 1.29 -21.29
CA LEU A 543 -0.79 1.96 -20.16
C LEU A 543 0.18 3.08 -20.58
N ALA A 544 0.28 3.43 -21.88
CA ALA A 544 1.25 4.38 -22.40
C ALA A 544 0.61 5.67 -22.95
N GLY A 545 -0.33 5.55 -23.87
CA GLY A 545 -0.93 6.69 -24.58
C GLY A 545 -1.69 7.62 -23.64
N PRO A 546 -2.77 7.16 -23.01
CA PRO A 546 -3.63 7.98 -22.17
C PRO A 546 -2.88 8.69 -21.03
N VAL A 547 -1.97 7.99 -20.36
CA VAL A 547 -1.24 8.54 -19.20
C VAL A 547 -0.26 9.65 -19.62
N LEU A 548 0.41 9.50 -20.78
CA LEU A 548 1.34 10.51 -21.28
C LEU A 548 0.59 11.73 -21.85
N GLU A 549 -0.50 11.52 -22.57
CA GLU A 549 -1.34 12.60 -23.08
C GLU A 549 -1.82 13.50 -21.94
N ASP A 550 -2.29 12.93 -20.84
CA ASP A 550 -2.79 13.69 -19.71
C ASP A 550 -1.70 14.52 -19.02
N GLN A 551 -0.43 14.06 -18.97
CA GLN A 551 0.68 14.86 -18.48
C GLN A 551 0.99 16.05 -19.39
N VAL A 552 0.95 15.83 -20.72
CA VAL A 552 1.17 16.91 -21.68
C VAL A 552 0.06 17.95 -21.63
N ASP A 553 -1.20 17.51 -21.51
CA ASP A 553 -2.33 18.43 -21.45
C ASP A 553 -2.36 19.20 -20.13
N ALA A 554 -2.05 18.54 -19.01
CA ALA A 554 -1.92 19.21 -17.70
C ALA A 554 -0.81 20.26 -17.71
N LEU A 555 0.34 19.95 -18.31
CA LEU A 555 1.45 20.91 -18.46
C LEU A 555 1.06 22.13 -19.32
N ARG A 556 0.37 21.90 -20.45
CA ARG A 556 -0.08 22.99 -21.34
C ARG A 556 -1.08 23.89 -20.64
N GLU A 557 -2.03 23.33 -19.93
CA GLU A 557 -3.02 24.10 -19.18
C GLU A 557 -2.37 24.87 -18.02
N ALA A 558 -1.42 24.24 -17.29
CA ALA A 558 -0.64 24.92 -16.28
C ALA A 558 0.13 26.11 -16.86
N ALA A 559 0.78 25.96 -18.03
CA ALA A 559 1.50 27.05 -18.70
C ALA A 559 0.57 28.17 -19.22
N ALA A 560 -0.63 27.82 -19.67
CA ALA A 560 -1.63 28.82 -20.05
C ALA A 560 -2.12 29.65 -18.83
N ARG A 561 -2.26 28.99 -17.67
CA ARG A 561 -2.70 29.62 -16.42
C ARG A 561 -1.58 30.39 -15.74
N PHE A 562 -0.34 29.93 -15.85
CA PHE A 562 0.86 30.50 -15.24
C PHE A 562 1.91 30.80 -16.32
N PRO A 563 1.91 31.97 -16.93
CA PRO A 563 2.78 32.33 -18.07
C PRO A 563 4.28 32.27 -17.78
N ASP A 564 4.66 32.26 -16.48
CA ASP A 564 6.06 32.18 -16.05
C ASP A 564 6.61 30.76 -16.04
N LEU A 565 5.80 29.73 -16.36
CA LEU A 565 6.30 28.40 -16.64
C LEU A 565 7.09 28.40 -17.95
N ASP A 566 8.36 27.96 -17.89
CA ASP A 566 9.22 27.85 -19.06
C ASP A 566 9.02 26.51 -19.76
N THR A 567 8.13 26.48 -20.74
CA THR A 567 7.81 25.27 -21.52
C THR A 567 8.94 24.85 -22.48
N GLU A 568 10.01 25.63 -22.62
CA GLU A 568 11.23 25.27 -23.35
C GLU A 568 12.22 24.47 -22.47
N ARG A 569 12.06 24.57 -21.16
CA ARG A 569 12.91 23.89 -20.16
C ARG A 569 12.07 23.01 -19.25
N VAL A 570 11.58 21.88 -19.78
CA VAL A 570 10.76 20.92 -19.05
C VAL A 570 11.50 19.63 -18.81
N ALA A 571 11.55 19.19 -17.56
CA ALA A 571 11.98 17.83 -17.20
C ALA A 571 10.82 17.06 -16.56
N ILE A 572 10.91 15.74 -16.59
CA ILE A 572 9.99 14.85 -15.89
C ILE A 572 10.77 13.89 -15.00
N ARG A 573 10.26 13.62 -13.81
CA ARG A 573 10.81 12.58 -12.92
C ARG A 573 9.71 11.67 -12.41
N GLY A 574 10.06 10.44 -12.07
CA GLY A 574 9.11 9.53 -11.43
C GLY A 574 9.78 8.26 -10.95
N TRP A 575 9.04 7.46 -10.17
CA TRP A 575 9.47 6.20 -9.62
C TRP A 575 8.47 5.09 -9.95
N SER A 576 8.93 3.86 -10.21
CA SER A 576 8.08 2.71 -10.55
C SER A 576 7.26 3.00 -11.83
N PHE A 577 5.93 3.02 -11.78
CA PHE A 577 5.09 3.47 -12.90
C PHE A 577 5.43 4.91 -13.34
N GLY A 578 5.65 5.82 -12.38
CA GLY A 578 6.15 7.18 -12.69
C GLY A 578 7.51 7.17 -13.37
N GLY A 579 8.38 6.22 -13.06
CA GLY A 579 9.65 6.00 -13.76
C GLY A 579 9.46 5.50 -15.20
N TYR A 580 8.51 4.59 -15.41
CA TYR A 580 8.04 4.20 -16.75
C TYR A 580 7.57 5.42 -17.54
N LEU A 581 6.68 6.22 -16.94
CA LEU A 581 6.13 7.42 -17.58
C LEU A 581 7.19 8.47 -17.88
N ALA A 582 8.18 8.65 -17.01
CA ALA A 582 9.29 9.59 -17.22
C ALA A 582 10.17 9.16 -18.41
N ALA A 583 10.55 7.90 -18.51
CA ALA A 583 11.30 7.39 -19.65
C ALA A 583 10.46 7.42 -20.95
N LEU A 584 9.18 7.02 -20.87
CA LEU A 584 8.24 7.11 -22.00
C LEU A 584 8.14 8.52 -22.54
N ALA A 585 8.11 9.53 -21.66
CA ALA A 585 7.94 10.94 -22.02
C ALA A 585 9.07 11.44 -22.93
N VAL A 586 10.33 11.22 -22.58
CA VAL A 586 11.45 11.66 -23.42
C VAL A 586 11.62 10.84 -24.70
N LEU A 587 11.18 9.57 -24.70
CA LEU A 587 11.25 8.71 -25.89
C LEU A 587 10.14 9.02 -26.90
N ARG A 588 8.91 9.36 -26.44
CA ARG A 588 7.76 9.65 -27.31
C ARG A 588 7.52 11.13 -27.58
N ARG A 589 7.85 11.99 -26.60
CA ARG A 589 7.56 13.43 -26.67
C ARG A 589 8.81 14.26 -26.36
N PRO A 590 9.93 14.04 -27.12
CA PRO A 590 11.15 14.86 -26.96
C PRO A 590 10.89 16.34 -27.34
N ASP A 591 9.78 16.64 -28.03
CA ASP A 591 9.31 17.97 -28.33
C ASP A 591 8.77 18.73 -27.09
N VAL A 592 8.38 18.00 -26.05
CA VAL A 592 7.83 18.57 -24.80
C VAL A 592 8.81 18.43 -23.64
N PHE A 593 9.42 17.23 -23.51
CA PHE A 593 10.27 16.90 -22.36
C PHE A 593 11.74 16.92 -22.75
N GLY A 594 12.48 17.90 -22.20
CA GLY A 594 13.91 18.08 -22.47
C GLY A 594 14.82 17.18 -21.65
N ALA A 595 14.34 16.57 -20.56
CA ALA A 595 15.12 15.63 -19.74
C ALA A 595 14.21 14.71 -18.91
N ALA A 596 14.71 13.52 -18.50
CA ALA A 596 13.98 12.63 -17.63
C ALA A 596 14.86 11.95 -16.57
N ILE A 597 14.24 11.72 -15.39
CA ILE A 597 14.76 10.84 -14.34
C ILE A 597 13.76 9.72 -14.12
N ALA A 598 14.16 8.49 -14.42
CA ALA A 598 13.34 7.29 -14.30
C ALA A 598 13.89 6.36 -13.21
N GLY A 599 13.24 6.36 -12.05
CA GLY A 599 13.58 5.51 -10.93
C GLY A 599 12.82 4.20 -10.98
N ALA A 600 13.50 3.07 -10.85
CA ALA A 600 12.96 1.71 -10.88
C ALA A 600 11.86 1.53 -11.95
N PRO A 601 12.09 1.93 -13.22
CA PRO A 601 11.07 1.95 -14.24
C PRO A 601 10.68 0.53 -14.67
N VAL A 602 9.37 0.28 -14.81
CA VAL A 602 8.91 -0.82 -15.67
C VAL A 602 9.26 -0.46 -17.12
N THR A 603 9.85 -1.36 -17.90
CA THR A 603 10.30 -1.06 -19.27
C THR A 603 9.75 -2.03 -20.31
N ASP A 604 9.34 -3.20 -19.87
CA ASP A 604 8.59 -4.20 -20.63
C ASP A 604 7.60 -4.88 -19.68
N TRP A 605 6.34 -4.76 -19.96
CA TRP A 605 5.26 -5.29 -19.13
C TRP A 605 5.26 -6.82 -19.02
N ARG A 606 5.94 -7.53 -19.93
CA ARG A 606 6.15 -8.98 -19.83
C ARG A 606 7.07 -9.40 -18.68
N LEU A 607 7.81 -8.44 -18.11
CA LEU A 607 8.68 -8.64 -16.94
C LEU A 607 8.03 -8.22 -15.62
N TYR A 608 6.79 -7.76 -15.65
CA TYR A 608 6.05 -7.43 -14.45
C TYR A 608 5.02 -8.51 -14.12
N ASP A 609 4.44 -8.48 -12.91
CA ASP A 609 3.62 -9.59 -12.43
C ASP A 609 2.31 -9.80 -13.20
N THR A 610 1.71 -10.98 -12.99
CA THR A 610 0.49 -11.41 -13.67
C THR A 610 -0.71 -10.56 -13.30
N HIS A 611 -0.95 -10.31 -12.00
CA HIS A 611 -2.19 -9.71 -11.54
C HIS A 611 -2.30 -8.24 -11.97
N TYR A 612 -1.22 -7.45 -11.78
CA TYR A 612 -1.19 -6.08 -12.26
C TYR A 612 -1.29 -6.02 -13.78
N THR A 613 -0.40 -6.72 -14.45
CA THR A 613 -0.21 -6.54 -15.90
C THR A 613 -1.38 -7.09 -16.71
N GLU A 614 -1.83 -8.31 -16.39
CA GLU A 614 -2.91 -8.96 -17.14
C GLU A 614 -4.27 -8.30 -16.93
N ARG A 615 -4.48 -7.58 -15.81
CA ARG A 615 -5.65 -6.73 -15.57
C ARG A 615 -5.81 -5.69 -16.68
N TYR A 616 -4.72 -5.00 -17.00
CA TYR A 616 -4.76 -3.88 -17.94
C TYR A 616 -4.52 -4.29 -19.39
N LEU A 617 -3.64 -5.26 -19.64
CA LEU A 617 -3.15 -5.58 -20.98
C LEU A 617 -3.62 -6.95 -21.50
N GLY A 618 -4.29 -7.77 -20.67
CA GLY A 618 -4.66 -9.13 -21.02
C GLY A 618 -3.45 -10.09 -21.01
N LEU A 619 -3.62 -11.29 -21.55
CA LEU A 619 -2.56 -12.30 -21.64
C LEU A 619 -1.64 -12.00 -22.83
N PRO A 620 -0.30 -11.92 -22.65
CA PRO A 620 0.63 -11.51 -23.70
C PRO A 620 0.65 -12.43 -24.92
N ASP A 621 0.34 -13.72 -24.76
CA ASP A 621 0.28 -14.69 -25.87
C ASP A 621 -1.03 -14.58 -26.68
N GLN A 622 -2.10 -14.03 -26.10
CA GLN A 622 -3.39 -13.85 -26.77
C GLN A 622 -3.51 -12.49 -27.42
N ASP A 623 -2.97 -11.44 -26.78
CA ASP A 623 -2.97 -10.06 -27.25
C ASP A 623 -1.60 -9.41 -27.03
N PRO A 624 -0.63 -9.62 -27.92
CA PRO A 624 0.74 -9.08 -27.76
C PRO A 624 0.82 -7.58 -28.04
N GLU A 625 -0.13 -6.98 -28.75
CA GLU A 625 -0.06 -5.59 -29.23
C GLU A 625 0.01 -4.56 -28.10
N PRO A 626 -0.80 -4.63 -27.02
CA PRO A 626 -0.68 -3.73 -25.86
C PRO A 626 0.73 -3.76 -25.21
N TYR A 627 1.33 -4.92 -25.14
CA TYR A 627 2.69 -5.11 -24.60
C TYR A 627 3.76 -4.48 -25.50
N GLU A 628 3.64 -4.64 -26.80
CA GLU A 628 4.56 -4.05 -27.78
C GLU A 628 4.46 -2.52 -27.80
N ARG A 629 3.24 -1.99 -27.75
CA ARG A 629 2.97 -0.55 -27.70
C ARG A 629 3.51 0.10 -26.43
N GLY A 630 3.39 -0.58 -25.30
CA GLY A 630 3.86 -0.13 -23.98
C GLY A 630 5.35 -0.36 -23.73
N SER A 631 6.06 -1.12 -24.57
CA SER A 631 7.48 -1.46 -24.36
C SER A 631 8.39 -0.27 -24.64
N LEU A 632 9.12 0.17 -23.59
CA LEU A 632 10.16 1.19 -23.73
C LEU A 632 11.38 0.67 -24.52
N ILE A 633 11.60 -0.63 -24.50
CA ILE A 633 12.69 -1.29 -25.25
C ILE A 633 12.44 -1.12 -26.74
N ASN A 634 11.22 -1.43 -27.22
CA ASN A 634 10.82 -1.23 -28.61
C ASN A 634 10.86 0.24 -29.03
N LEU A 635 10.53 1.15 -28.10
CA LEU A 635 10.62 2.59 -28.34
C LEU A 635 12.04 3.09 -28.44
N ALA A 636 12.96 2.56 -27.63
CA ALA A 636 14.37 2.93 -27.65
C ALA A 636 15.04 2.64 -29.02
N GLU A 637 14.66 1.54 -29.69
CA GLU A 637 15.13 1.17 -31.03
C GLU A 637 14.71 2.17 -32.11
N ARG A 638 13.63 2.94 -31.87
CA ARG A 638 13.03 3.91 -32.80
C ARG A 638 13.14 5.34 -32.28
N ALA A 639 13.91 5.56 -31.20
CA ALA A 639 14.03 6.87 -30.57
C ALA A 639 14.55 7.94 -31.54
N GLY A 640 13.93 9.12 -31.49
CA GLY A 640 14.31 10.29 -32.26
C GLY A 640 15.50 11.04 -31.65
N GLU A 641 15.39 12.38 -31.58
CA GLU A 641 16.44 13.23 -31.00
C GLU A 641 16.67 12.87 -29.53
N PRO A 642 17.91 12.52 -29.14
CA PRO A 642 18.23 12.13 -27.77
C PRO A 642 18.00 13.28 -26.78
N ARG A 643 17.34 12.96 -25.66
CA ARG A 643 17.21 13.84 -24.50
C ARG A 643 17.95 13.26 -23.30
N PRO A 644 18.57 14.06 -22.42
CA PRO A 644 19.18 13.61 -21.19
C PRO A 644 18.24 12.67 -20.40
N LEU A 645 18.69 11.43 -20.17
CA LEU A 645 17.95 10.40 -19.43
C LEU A 645 18.83 9.80 -18.35
N MET A 646 18.33 9.78 -17.11
CA MET A 646 18.92 9.09 -15.99
C MET A 646 18.02 7.94 -15.55
N LEU A 647 18.54 6.72 -15.57
CA LEU A 647 17.91 5.51 -15.04
C LEU A 647 18.50 5.20 -13.67
N ILE A 648 17.65 5.02 -12.65
CA ILE A 648 18.06 4.69 -11.28
C ILE A 648 17.41 3.39 -10.89
N HIS A 649 18.16 2.42 -10.33
CA HIS A 649 17.57 1.13 -9.95
C HIS A 649 18.28 0.46 -8.78
N GLY A 650 17.49 -0.05 -7.82
CA GLY A 650 17.98 -0.94 -6.77
C GLY A 650 18.34 -2.31 -7.32
N LEU A 651 19.56 -2.80 -7.04
CA LEU A 651 19.98 -4.11 -7.55
C LEU A 651 19.33 -5.29 -6.83
N ALA A 652 18.75 -5.06 -5.65
CA ALA A 652 18.02 -6.04 -4.87
C ALA A 652 16.48 -5.89 -5.01
N ASP A 653 16.00 -5.14 -6.01
CA ASP A 653 14.57 -4.96 -6.28
C ASP A 653 13.97 -6.28 -6.77
N ASP A 654 13.04 -6.83 -5.97
CA ASP A 654 12.33 -8.08 -6.24
C ASP A 654 10.88 -7.84 -6.70
N ASN A 655 10.48 -6.57 -6.83
CA ASN A 655 9.20 -6.15 -7.38
C ASN A 655 9.36 -5.74 -8.86
N VAL A 656 10.02 -4.60 -9.12
CA VAL A 656 10.45 -4.21 -10.47
C VAL A 656 11.91 -4.61 -10.61
N VAL A 657 12.17 -5.80 -11.12
CA VAL A 657 13.54 -6.34 -11.15
C VAL A 657 14.49 -5.49 -12.01
N VAL A 658 15.74 -5.40 -11.64
CA VAL A 658 16.76 -4.57 -12.33
C VAL A 658 16.92 -4.92 -13.82
N ALA A 659 16.48 -6.10 -14.26
CA ALA A 659 16.44 -6.51 -15.67
C ALA A 659 15.69 -5.48 -16.56
N HIS A 660 14.66 -4.82 -16.04
CA HIS A 660 13.99 -3.73 -16.74
C HIS A 660 14.97 -2.63 -17.18
N THR A 661 15.71 -2.06 -16.24
CA THR A 661 16.68 -1.00 -16.52
C THR A 661 17.83 -1.50 -17.40
N LEU A 662 18.36 -2.70 -17.17
CA LEU A 662 19.48 -3.22 -17.93
C LEU A 662 19.10 -3.50 -19.40
N ARG A 663 17.92 -4.04 -19.66
CA ARG A 663 17.42 -4.27 -21.03
C ARG A 663 17.16 -2.96 -21.76
N LEU A 664 16.52 -1.97 -21.10
CA LEU A 664 16.34 -0.65 -21.70
C LEU A 664 17.68 0.02 -21.99
N SER A 665 18.62 -0.02 -21.04
CA SER A 665 19.98 0.53 -21.25
C SER A 665 20.69 -0.13 -22.43
N GLY A 666 20.57 -1.46 -22.59
CA GLY A 666 21.13 -2.17 -23.73
C GLY A 666 20.52 -1.71 -25.07
N ALA A 667 19.20 -1.55 -25.13
CA ALA A 667 18.50 -1.07 -26.33
C ALA A 667 18.87 0.38 -26.68
N LEU A 668 18.92 1.26 -25.68
CA LEU A 668 19.36 2.66 -25.85
C LEU A 668 20.80 2.75 -26.35
N LEU A 669 21.71 1.93 -25.80
CA LEU A 669 23.10 1.88 -26.24
C LEU A 669 23.22 1.40 -27.70
N ALA A 670 22.44 0.37 -28.06
CA ALA A 670 22.41 -0.16 -29.43
C ALA A 670 21.87 0.89 -30.44
N ALA A 671 20.94 1.72 -30.02
CA ALA A 671 20.40 2.83 -30.80
C ALA A 671 21.32 4.08 -30.81
N GLY A 672 22.43 4.08 -30.09
CA GLY A 672 23.30 5.25 -29.94
C GLY A 672 22.68 6.39 -29.12
N TYR A 673 21.70 6.07 -28.25
CA TYR A 673 21.02 7.05 -27.41
C TYR A 673 21.80 7.26 -26.09
N PRO A 674 22.37 8.46 -25.85
CA PRO A 674 23.13 8.75 -24.62
C PRO A 674 22.21 8.72 -23.39
N HIS A 675 22.60 7.97 -22.37
CA HIS A 675 21.88 7.90 -21.11
C HIS A 675 22.84 7.62 -19.94
N ARG A 676 22.33 7.74 -18.72
CA ARG A 676 23.06 7.41 -17.49
C ARG A 676 22.32 6.33 -16.75
N VAL A 677 23.06 5.41 -16.12
CA VAL A 677 22.51 4.39 -15.21
C VAL A 677 23.16 4.56 -13.85
N LEU A 678 22.33 4.71 -12.81
CA LEU A 678 22.74 4.75 -11.40
C LEU A 678 22.26 3.47 -10.70
N PRO A 679 23.09 2.42 -10.62
CA PRO A 679 22.75 1.21 -9.88
C PRO A 679 22.93 1.44 -8.38
N LEU A 680 21.98 0.97 -7.56
CA LEU A 680 22.00 1.10 -6.11
C LEU A 680 22.21 -0.29 -5.47
N SER A 681 23.43 -0.61 -5.06
CA SER A 681 23.75 -1.90 -4.44
C SER A 681 23.05 -2.08 -3.09
N GLY A 682 22.43 -3.26 -2.88
CA GLY A 682 21.76 -3.61 -1.64
C GLY A 682 20.45 -2.84 -1.39
N ILE A 683 19.97 -2.09 -2.38
CA ILE A 683 18.70 -1.35 -2.33
C ILE A 683 17.63 -2.17 -3.05
N THR A 684 16.47 -2.28 -2.44
CA THR A 684 15.25 -2.88 -2.96
C THR A 684 14.45 -1.87 -3.79
N HIS A 685 13.13 -2.03 -3.90
CA HIS A 685 12.30 -1.12 -4.69
C HIS A 685 12.31 0.33 -4.19
N ILE A 686 12.49 0.54 -2.88
CA ILE A 686 12.55 1.88 -2.28
C ILE A 686 13.88 2.09 -1.56
N ALA A 687 14.57 3.18 -1.89
CA ALA A 687 15.79 3.59 -1.18
C ALA A 687 15.41 4.16 0.21
N SER A 688 15.48 3.32 1.24
CA SER A 688 15.16 3.68 2.63
C SER A 688 16.39 3.94 3.49
N GLN A 689 17.59 3.58 3.03
CA GLN A 689 18.83 3.84 3.72
C GLN A 689 19.12 5.34 3.74
N GLU A 690 19.30 5.91 4.92
CA GLU A 690 19.35 7.36 5.15
C GLU A 690 20.33 8.09 4.22
N THR A 691 21.60 7.64 4.19
CA THR A 691 22.62 8.26 3.33
C THR A 691 22.32 8.13 1.83
N VAL A 692 21.72 7.00 1.42
CA VAL A 692 21.34 6.77 0.02
C VAL A 692 20.17 7.67 -0.35
N ALA A 693 19.12 7.73 0.47
CA ALA A 693 17.94 8.55 0.20
C ALA A 693 18.28 10.05 0.12
N GLU A 694 19.09 10.56 1.05
CA GLU A 694 19.58 11.95 1.03
C GLU A 694 20.33 12.26 -0.28
N ASN A 695 21.38 11.47 -0.58
CA ASN A 695 22.22 11.74 -1.74
C ASN A 695 21.50 11.50 -3.06
N LEU A 696 20.48 10.63 -3.08
CA LEU A 696 19.68 10.39 -4.26
C LEU A 696 18.91 11.63 -4.72
N LEU A 697 18.36 12.41 -3.79
CA LEU A 697 17.71 13.71 -4.11
C LEU A 697 18.74 14.73 -4.64
N LEU A 698 19.90 14.82 -4.03
CA LEU A 698 20.95 15.75 -4.44
C LEU A 698 21.51 15.40 -5.84
N LEU A 699 21.69 14.12 -6.14
CA LEU A 699 22.12 13.67 -7.48
C LEU A 699 21.07 13.95 -8.56
N GLN A 700 19.79 13.77 -8.24
CA GLN A 700 18.70 14.12 -9.15
C GLN A 700 18.70 15.63 -9.43
N LEU A 701 18.84 16.47 -8.41
CA LEU A 701 18.93 17.91 -8.57
C LEU A 701 20.11 18.34 -9.45
N ASP A 702 21.32 17.78 -9.21
CA ASP A 702 22.50 18.04 -10.04
C ASP A 702 22.27 17.66 -11.51
N PHE A 703 21.64 16.51 -11.75
CA PHE A 703 21.30 16.09 -13.11
C PHE A 703 20.33 17.08 -13.78
N LEU A 704 19.25 17.49 -13.10
CA LEU A 704 18.26 18.43 -13.63
C LEU A 704 18.90 19.78 -13.98
N ARG A 705 19.73 20.34 -13.10
CA ARG A 705 20.44 21.60 -13.34
C ARG A 705 21.35 21.55 -14.55
N ARG A 706 22.04 20.43 -14.77
CA ARG A 706 22.90 20.24 -15.95
C ARG A 706 22.09 20.04 -17.23
N ALA A 707 20.95 19.37 -17.15
CA ALA A 707 20.13 19.05 -18.30
C ALA A 707 19.33 20.25 -18.83
N LEU A 708 18.81 21.09 -17.93
CA LEU A 708 17.96 22.25 -18.27
C LEU A 708 18.70 23.58 -18.31
N GLY A 709 19.99 23.60 -17.93
CA GLY A 709 20.78 24.82 -17.80
C GLY A 709 20.48 25.56 -16.47
N PRO A 710 21.24 26.64 -16.17
CA PRO A 710 21.02 27.41 -14.96
C PRO A 710 19.64 28.08 -14.99
N SER A 711 19.00 28.10 -13.82
CA SER A 711 17.75 28.83 -13.55
C SER A 711 17.95 30.33 -13.52
#